data_cb721abec9e14c210d484d30f85c46e8
#
_entry.id   cb721abec9e14c210d484d30f85c46e8
#
_cell.length_a   1.000
_cell.length_b   1.000
_cell.length_c   1.000
_cell.angle_alpha   90.00
_cell.angle_beta   90.00
_cell.angle_gamma   90.00
#
_symmetry.space_group_name_H-M   'P 1'
#
loop_
_entity.id
_entity.type
_entity.pdbx_description
1 polymer ?
#
loop_
_entity_poly.entity_id
_entity_poly.type
_entity_poly.pdbx_seq_one_letter_code
_entity_poly.pdbx_strand_id
1 'polypeptide(L)'
;VRLHHASFALGILLAAPALAFPAAAQDTTSEGRTAYTPEYFARVQPTTAFDMLAILPGFRLVEGNTDVRGYSGAAGNILIDGQRPVGKAETLEDMLKRIPAARVARIELVRPGTPGIDMQGFALLANVVLRSDSRLAGRVEAENALYRHGYSAPRGSVQLDLDRGGHVLNFFGALYRTIDDEHGFGTRDRFAADGTPLRLAGYAQPEGETVIKTSAGYRTPLFGGTLRLNGLFKDVRMFADIGYDIRFPEPETITGSERNHTRTWEAGLRYERALGAADDIELVANHRAERETGIDREISGTSSDLADERATSSESILRAAWRHHRGALALEIGGEGAINILDSRNLLFEDDVAVPLPNAQVRVEEHRGEFFANSSWTLGPHLTAEAGIRYEISRLAQKGDSDLAKSLAFIKPRAQLNWAPGAHDEIRLLVEREVGQLDFDDFVGAASLNAGTISAGNRDLEPETLWRAEAAYEHRFGAGSVVLTARREWISDLVDQLPIFADGAIYDGVGNIGSARRDELEASLKLPLDAAGLKDVLVTADATARRSRATDPSTGERRRISKDVPIEAKISLTHDLPAWHLRWGGRFVVAEEERSFKIEEIETERLGERLDLFVEYKPDARWTIRLFGRNLTDSAAERTRDIYTGIRGDSAFRYREVRTLRSGRYAGINIQRSFGG
;
A
#
# COMPACT_ATOMS: atom_id res chain seq x y z
N VAL A 1 5.18 -33.20 21.61
CA VAL A 1 4.42 -33.80 20.51
C VAL A 1 5.09 -33.38 19.23
N ARG A 2 5.59 -34.33 18.43
CA ARG A 2 6.40 -34.13 17.23
C ARG A 2 5.55 -33.40 16.18
N LEU A 3 5.94 -32.18 15.83
CA LEU A 3 5.42 -31.46 14.68
C LEU A 3 5.98 -32.10 13.40
N HIS A 4 5.09 -32.71 12.63
CA HIS A 4 5.39 -33.14 11.27
C HIS A 4 5.59 -31.89 10.40
N HIS A 5 6.78 -31.71 9.91
CA HIS A 5 7.07 -30.77 8.81
C HIS A 5 6.31 -31.26 7.58
N ALA A 6 5.21 -30.59 7.25
CA ALA A 6 4.59 -30.70 5.95
C ALA A 6 5.49 -29.91 4.96
N SER A 7 6.47 -30.62 4.39
CA SER A 7 7.17 -30.16 3.19
C SER A 7 6.18 -30.26 2.04
N PHE A 8 5.39 -29.23 1.82
CA PHE A 8 4.68 -29.07 0.56
C PHE A 8 5.71 -28.71 -0.50
N ALA A 9 6.05 -29.73 -1.29
CA ALA A 9 6.92 -29.58 -2.44
C ALA A 9 6.30 -28.58 -3.43
N LEU A 10 6.98 -27.44 -3.60
CA LEU A 10 6.81 -26.49 -4.72
C LEU A 10 7.37 -27.17 -5.99
N GLY A 11 6.85 -28.30 -6.34
CA GLY A 11 7.34 -29.18 -7.40
C GLY A 11 6.41 -29.37 -8.58
N ILE A 12 5.56 -28.40 -8.91
CA ILE A 12 4.70 -28.46 -10.11
C ILE A 12 4.74 -27.11 -10.81
N LEU A 13 5.81 -26.82 -11.55
CA LEU A 13 5.82 -25.70 -12.54
C LEU A 13 7.03 -25.72 -13.49
N LEU A 14 7.50 -26.87 -13.92
CA LEU A 14 8.62 -26.95 -14.89
C LEU A 14 8.34 -27.90 -16.07
N ALA A 15 7.07 -28.07 -16.47
CA ALA A 15 6.74 -28.76 -17.74
C ALA A 15 5.45 -28.17 -18.31
N ALA A 16 5.49 -26.91 -18.78
CA ALA A 16 4.47 -26.41 -19.68
C ALA A 16 4.86 -26.82 -21.11
N PRO A 17 4.04 -27.63 -21.82
CA PRO A 17 4.22 -27.83 -23.24
C PRO A 17 4.07 -26.49 -23.95
N ALA A 18 4.94 -26.23 -24.94
CA ALA A 18 4.84 -25.07 -25.82
C ALA A 18 3.53 -25.14 -26.61
N LEU A 19 2.46 -24.61 -26.05
CA LEU A 19 1.18 -24.43 -26.73
C LEU A 19 1.30 -23.19 -27.62
N ALA A 20 1.25 -23.36 -28.93
CA ALA A 20 1.21 -22.28 -29.91
C ALA A 20 -0.15 -21.55 -29.77
N PHE A 21 -0.13 -20.34 -29.24
CA PHE A 21 -1.29 -19.47 -29.14
C PHE A 21 -1.40 -18.59 -30.39
N PRO A 22 -2.61 -18.33 -30.91
CA PRO A 22 -2.78 -17.33 -31.96
C PRO A 22 -2.44 -15.94 -31.37
N ALA A 23 -1.57 -15.21 -32.07
CA ALA A 23 -1.20 -13.86 -31.71
C ALA A 23 -2.45 -12.96 -31.75
N ALA A 24 -2.89 -12.49 -30.58
CA ALA A 24 -3.85 -11.39 -30.52
C ALA A 24 -3.18 -10.13 -31.07
N ALA A 25 -3.94 -9.28 -31.79
CA ALA A 25 -3.44 -8.10 -32.45
C ALA A 25 -2.65 -7.19 -31.48
N GLN A 26 -1.34 -7.27 -31.56
CA GLN A 26 -0.40 -6.30 -31.00
C GLN A 26 -0.14 -5.28 -32.09
N ASP A 27 -0.60 -4.04 -31.91
CA ASP A 27 -0.23 -2.97 -32.79
C ASP A 27 1.15 -2.43 -32.39
N THR A 28 2.07 -2.56 -33.34
CA THR A 28 3.34 -1.85 -33.50
C THR A 28 4.14 -1.52 -32.24
N THR A 29 5.20 -2.29 -32.04
CA THR A 29 6.35 -1.91 -31.19
C THR A 29 7.13 -0.79 -31.84
N SER A 30 6.99 0.43 -31.33
CA SER A 30 7.96 1.49 -31.55
C SER A 30 8.85 1.58 -30.33
N GLU A 31 10.17 1.58 -30.54
CA GLU A 31 11.25 1.78 -29.55
C GLU A 31 10.84 1.66 -28.06
N GLY A 32 10.74 0.41 -27.53
CA GLY A 32 10.48 0.16 -26.12
C GLY A 32 9.02 0.30 -25.66
N ARG A 33 8.05 0.57 -26.54
CA ARG A 33 6.62 0.69 -26.22
C ARG A 33 5.82 -0.42 -26.89
N THR A 34 4.90 -1.04 -26.16
CA THR A 34 3.89 -1.97 -26.69
C THR A 34 2.52 -1.36 -26.44
N ALA A 35 1.79 -1.03 -27.52
CA ALA A 35 0.47 -0.42 -27.42
C ALA A 35 -0.64 -1.47 -27.46
N TYR A 36 -1.67 -1.31 -26.64
CA TYR A 36 -2.89 -2.11 -26.57
C TYR A 36 -4.07 -1.20 -26.79
N THR A 37 -4.78 -1.41 -27.92
CA THR A 37 -5.96 -0.63 -28.28
C THR A 37 -7.23 -1.17 -27.61
N PRO A 38 -8.35 -0.45 -27.60
CA PRO A 38 -9.61 -0.89 -27.02
C PRO A 38 -10.10 -2.25 -27.57
N GLU A 39 -9.76 -2.59 -28.82
CA GLU A 39 -10.12 -3.85 -29.47
C GLU A 39 -9.49 -5.06 -28.78
N TYR A 40 -8.27 -4.92 -28.25
CA TYR A 40 -7.62 -5.97 -27.44
C TYR A 40 -8.45 -6.34 -26.20
N PHE A 41 -9.12 -5.34 -25.62
CA PHE A 41 -9.90 -5.50 -24.39
C PHE A 41 -11.38 -5.83 -24.65
N ALA A 42 -11.85 -5.79 -25.89
CA ALA A 42 -13.28 -5.91 -26.19
C ALA A 42 -13.93 -7.18 -25.64
N ARG A 43 -13.16 -8.29 -25.57
CA ARG A 43 -13.66 -9.58 -25.06
C ARG A 43 -14.02 -9.56 -23.58
N VAL A 44 -13.24 -8.81 -22.76
CA VAL A 44 -13.41 -8.75 -21.30
C VAL A 44 -14.31 -7.61 -20.86
N GLN A 45 -14.79 -6.78 -21.80
CA GLN A 45 -15.70 -5.65 -21.54
C GLN A 45 -15.30 -4.83 -20.32
N PRO A 46 -14.07 -4.26 -20.29
CA PRO A 46 -13.61 -3.49 -19.13
C PRO A 46 -14.51 -2.29 -18.92
N THR A 47 -14.72 -1.90 -17.67
CA THR A 47 -15.46 -0.70 -17.30
C THR A 47 -14.55 0.45 -16.95
N THR A 48 -13.31 0.14 -16.55
CA THR A 48 -12.33 1.13 -16.08
C THR A 48 -10.95 0.86 -16.70
N ALA A 49 -10.06 1.85 -16.61
CA ALA A 49 -8.65 1.67 -16.95
C ALA A 49 -7.98 0.62 -16.07
N PHE A 50 -8.39 0.49 -14.80
CA PHE A 50 -7.91 -0.54 -13.90
C PHE A 50 -8.22 -1.94 -14.42
N ASP A 51 -9.45 -2.19 -14.89
CA ASP A 51 -9.83 -3.48 -15.48
C ASP A 51 -8.99 -3.80 -16.72
N MET A 52 -8.66 -2.78 -17.53
CA MET A 52 -7.80 -2.95 -18.71
C MET A 52 -6.37 -3.33 -18.31
N LEU A 53 -5.80 -2.64 -17.32
CA LEU A 53 -4.44 -2.90 -16.83
C LEU A 53 -4.31 -4.28 -16.18
N ALA A 54 -5.34 -4.72 -15.47
CA ALA A 54 -5.33 -6.01 -14.77
C ALA A 54 -5.09 -7.22 -15.69
N ILE A 55 -5.47 -7.12 -16.97
CA ILE A 55 -5.31 -8.22 -17.94
C ILE A 55 -4.07 -8.10 -18.83
N LEU A 56 -3.30 -6.99 -18.75
CA LEU A 56 -2.12 -6.82 -19.59
C LEU A 56 -1.03 -7.84 -19.25
N PRO A 57 -0.44 -8.53 -20.23
CA PRO A 57 0.63 -9.48 -20.00
C PRO A 57 1.85 -8.82 -19.36
N GLY A 58 2.46 -9.45 -18.35
CA GLY A 58 3.67 -8.98 -17.68
C GLY A 58 3.50 -7.73 -16.83
N PHE A 59 2.36 -7.04 -16.89
CA PHE A 59 2.13 -5.85 -16.08
C PHE A 59 1.47 -6.21 -14.75
N ARG A 60 2.05 -5.68 -13.66
CA ARG A 60 1.49 -5.66 -12.32
C ARG A 60 1.47 -4.21 -11.83
N LEU A 61 0.34 -3.76 -11.32
CA LEU A 61 0.25 -2.46 -10.67
C LEU A 61 1.12 -2.48 -9.40
N VAL A 62 2.04 -1.54 -9.33
CA VAL A 62 2.82 -1.23 -8.13
C VAL A 62 2.37 0.14 -7.66
N GLU A 63 1.73 0.19 -6.52
CA GLU A 63 1.36 1.44 -5.86
C GLU A 63 2.63 2.19 -5.43
N GLY A 64 2.57 3.51 -5.46
CA GLY A 64 3.56 4.31 -4.77
C GLY A 64 3.37 4.14 -3.25
N ASN A 65 4.41 4.35 -2.47
CA ASN A 65 4.27 4.43 -1.03
C ASN A 65 3.88 5.87 -0.64
N THR A 66 2.63 6.06 -0.20
CA THR A 66 2.09 7.37 0.19
C THR A 66 2.70 7.90 1.49
N ASP A 67 3.28 7.02 2.31
CA ASP A 67 3.86 7.34 3.61
C ASP A 67 5.34 7.75 3.50
N VAL A 68 5.97 7.42 2.36
CA VAL A 68 7.34 7.89 2.06
C VAL A 68 7.35 9.41 1.85
N ARG A 69 8.17 10.11 2.62
CA ARG A 69 8.37 11.56 2.48
C ARG A 69 9.14 11.89 1.21
N GLY A 70 8.72 12.97 0.53
CA GLY A 70 9.25 13.34 -0.78
C GLY A 70 8.47 12.73 -1.94
N TYR A 71 8.81 13.15 -3.15
CA TYR A 71 8.06 12.75 -4.35
C TYR A 71 8.60 11.47 -5.00
N SER A 72 9.91 11.24 -4.92
CA SER A 72 10.56 10.18 -5.68
C SER A 72 10.22 8.76 -5.23
N GLY A 73 9.81 8.57 -3.98
CA GLY A 73 9.39 7.26 -3.45
C GLY A 73 7.88 7.03 -3.51
N ALA A 74 7.11 8.10 -3.70
CA ALA A 74 5.65 8.05 -3.68
C ALA A 74 5.00 7.66 -5.01
N ALA A 75 5.73 7.72 -6.12
CA ALA A 75 5.20 7.45 -7.45
C ALA A 75 5.23 5.95 -7.77
N GLY A 76 4.08 5.36 -8.12
CA GLY A 76 4.01 4.00 -8.62
C GLY A 76 4.34 3.87 -10.12
N ASN A 77 3.97 2.74 -10.72
CA ASN A 77 4.35 2.39 -12.10
C ASN A 77 3.31 2.77 -13.17
N ILE A 78 2.52 3.83 -12.92
CA ILE A 78 1.49 4.32 -13.85
C ILE A 78 1.84 5.70 -14.39
N LEU A 79 1.58 5.88 -15.69
CA LEU A 79 1.52 7.16 -16.33
C LEU A 79 0.09 7.40 -16.85
N ILE A 80 -0.36 8.65 -16.82
CA ILE A 80 -1.61 9.09 -17.46
C ILE A 80 -1.23 10.19 -18.45
N ASP A 81 -1.50 9.97 -19.74
CA ASP A 81 -1.04 10.83 -20.83
C ASP A 81 0.48 11.11 -20.78
N GLY A 82 1.26 10.06 -20.51
CA GLY A 82 2.73 10.11 -20.45
C GLY A 82 3.31 10.65 -19.15
N GLN A 83 2.51 10.92 -18.13
CA GLN A 83 2.93 11.60 -16.91
C GLN A 83 2.47 10.90 -15.64
N ARG A 84 3.31 10.93 -14.62
CA ARG A 84 2.95 10.40 -13.29
C ARG A 84 1.92 11.29 -12.61
N PRO A 85 0.95 10.72 -11.89
CA PRO A 85 0.09 11.48 -10.99
C PRO A 85 0.91 12.33 -10.00
N VAL A 86 0.41 13.51 -9.64
CA VAL A 86 1.10 14.44 -8.72
C VAL A 86 0.70 14.22 -7.27
N GLY A 87 -0.54 13.76 -7.03
CA GLY A 87 -1.08 13.56 -5.69
C GLY A 87 -0.46 12.38 -4.98
N LYS A 88 -0.24 12.51 -3.68
CA LYS A 88 0.25 11.44 -2.79
C LYS A 88 -0.86 10.83 -1.94
N ALA A 89 -1.92 11.58 -1.64
CA ALA A 89 -3.00 11.15 -0.74
C ALA A 89 -4.03 10.23 -1.42
N GLU A 90 -3.79 9.80 -2.65
CA GLU A 90 -4.68 8.93 -3.40
C GLU A 90 -3.93 7.78 -4.06
N THR A 91 -4.47 6.55 -3.95
CA THR A 91 -3.87 5.36 -4.57
C THR A 91 -4.02 5.38 -6.09
N LEU A 92 -3.08 4.77 -6.81
CA LEU A 92 -3.17 4.61 -8.27
C LEU A 92 -4.36 3.74 -8.65
N GLU A 93 -4.66 2.73 -7.88
CA GLU A 93 -5.82 1.85 -8.08
C GLU A 93 -7.12 2.67 -8.07
N ASP A 94 -7.30 3.55 -7.08
CA ASP A 94 -8.47 4.43 -6.99
C ASP A 94 -8.56 5.38 -8.20
N MET A 95 -7.44 5.98 -8.61
CA MET A 95 -7.37 6.84 -9.79
C MET A 95 -7.76 6.08 -11.06
N LEU A 96 -7.23 4.88 -11.25
CA LEU A 96 -7.48 4.05 -12.44
C LEU A 96 -8.91 3.51 -12.49
N LYS A 97 -9.50 3.15 -11.34
CA LYS A 97 -10.91 2.73 -11.24
C LYS A 97 -11.88 3.84 -11.60
N ARG A 98 -11.47 5.10 -11.50
CA ARG A 98 -12.28 6.24 -11.89
C ARG A 98 -12.24 6.54 -13.39
N ILE A 99 -11.16 6.18 -14.09
CA ILE A 99 -11.05 6.40 -15.54
C ILE A 99 -11.94 5.40 -16.27
N PRO A 100 -13.07 5.83 -16.90
CA PRO A 100 -13.90 4.92 -17.69
C PRO A 100 -13.10 4.32 -18.84
N ALA A 101 -13.26 3.02 -19.11
CA ALA A 101 -12.57 2.35 -20.22
C ALA A 101 -12.87 3.01 -21.58
N ALA A 102 -14.07 3.57 -21.78
CA ALA A 102 -14.45 4.29 -22.98
C ALA A 102 -13.60 5.57 -23.21
N ARG A 103 -13.00 6.14 -22.17
CA ARG A 103 -12.10 7.29 -22.24
C ARG A 103 -10.67 6.91 -22.59
N VAL A 104 -10.33 5.65 -22.54
CA VAL A 104 -8.98 5.17 -22.86
C VAL A 104 -8.85 5.02 -24.37
N ALA A 105 -7.91 5.74 -24.97
CA ALA A 105 -7.56 5.61 -26.38
C ALA A 105 -6.70 4.37 -26.63
N ARG A 106 -5.74 4.12 -25.74
CA ARG A 106 -4.87 2.95 -25.71
C ARG A 106 -4.13 2.88 -24.38
N ILE A 107 -3.57 1.71 -24.07
CA ILE A 107 -2.60 1.58 -22.98
C ILE A 107 -1.26 1.18 -23.60
N GLU A 108 -0.21 1.90 -23.23
CA GLU A 108 1.16 1.64 -23.66
C GLU A 108 1.95 1.02 -22.51
N LEU A 109 2.47 -0.18 -22.68
CA LEU A 109 3.50 -0.72 -21.79
C LEU A 109 4.85 -0.16 -22.21
N VAL A 110 5.50 0.53 -21.29
CA VAL A 110 6.75 1.27 -21.50
C VAL A 110 7.87 0.54 -20.78
N ARG A 111 8.93 0.23 -21.52
CA ARG A 111 10.12 -0.47 -21.01
C ARG A 111 11.29 0.49 -20.82
N PRO A 112 12.29 0.09 -20.01
CA PRO A 112 13.55 0.82 -19.87
C PRO A 112 14.20 1.13 -21.23
N GLY A 113 14.79 2.33 -21.32
CA GLY A 113 15.38 2.81 -22.57
C GLY A 113 14.40 3.55 -23.50
N THR A 114 13.12 3.65 -23.13
CA THR A 114 12.15 4.46 -23.89
C THR A 114 12.48 5.94 -23.77
N PRO A 115 12.71 6.65 -24.88
CA PRO A 115 13.06 8.06 -24.83
C PRO A 115 12.00 8.93 -24.12
N GLY A 116 12.44 9.86 -23.27
CA GLY A 116 11.60 10.85 -22.60
C GLY A 116 10.78 10.32 -21.43
N ILE A 117 11.00 9.10 -20.96
CA ILE A 117 10.30 8.54 -19.81
C ILE A 117 11.31 8.10 -18.75
N ASP A 118 11.20 8.70 -17.57
CA ASP A 118 11.91 8.23 -16.37
C ASP A 118 11.21 7.01 -15.79
N MET A 119 11.88 5.88 -15.81
CA MET A 119 11.34 4.64 -15.25
C MET A 119 11.29 4.64 -13.73
N GLN A 120 12.03 5.53 -13.04
CA GLN A 120 12.16 5.60 -11.57
C GLN A 120 12.41 4.22 -10.93
N GLY A 121 13.06 3.36 -11.69
CA GLY A 121 13.36 2.03 -11.21
C GLY A 121 12.36 0.94 -11.49
N PHE A 122 11.22 1.27 -12.03
CA PHE A 122 10.27 0.26 -12.42
C PHE A 122 10.73 -0.48 -13.68
N ALA A 123 10.50 -1.78 -13.71
CA ALA A 123 10.76 -2.61 -14.89
C ALA A 123 9.83 -2.29 -16.04
N LEU A 124 8.61 -1.94 -15.69
CA LEU A 124 7.52 -1.74 -16.64
C LEU A 124 6.61 -0.63 -16.11
N LEU A 125 6.36 0.37 -16.94
CA LEU A 125 5.32 1.36 -16.70
C LEU A 125 4.14 1.10 -17.62
N ALA A 126 2.94 1.40 -17.16
CA ALA A 126 1.79 1.46 -18.02
C ALA A 126 1.35 2.91 -18.21
N ASN A 127 1.33 3.38 -19.44
CA ASN A 127 0.84 4.70 -19.81
C ASN A 127 -0.61 4.59 -20.32
N VAL A 128 -1.54 5.10 -19.56
CA VAL A 128 -2.96 5.22 -19.93
C VAL A 128 -3.13 6.47 -20.77
N VAL A 129 -3.28 6.32 -22.08
CA VAL A 129 -3.50 7.45 -23.01
C VAL A 129 -5.00 7.67 -23.15
N LEU A 130 -5.43 8.88 -22.79
CA LEU A 130 -6.84 9.25 -22.83
C LEU A 130 -7.24 9.82 -24.20
N ARG A 131 -8.52 9.67 -24.55
CA ARG A 131 -9.12 10.32 -25.73
C ARG A 131 -9.29 11.81 -25.47
N SER A 132 -8.96 12.63 -26.43
CA SER A 132 -9.09 14.09 -26.38
C SER A 132 -10.34 14.58 -27.12
N ASP A 133 -11.50 14.02 -26.79
CA ASP A 133 -12.77 14.47 -27.40
C ASP A 133 -13.36 15.57 -26.52
N SER A 134 -13.69 16.71 -27.11
CA SER A 134 -14.31 17.84 -26.39
C SER A 134 -15.71 17.50 -25.89
N ARG A 135 -15.82 16.76 -24.78
CA ARG A 135 -17.08 16.29 -24.23
C ARG A 135 -17.09 16.27 -22.71
N LEU A 136 -18.29 16.44 -22.17
CA LEU A 136 -18.58 16.10 -20.79
C LEU A 136 -18.79 14.60 -20.69
N ALA A 137 -17.99 13.94 -19.87
CA ALA A 137 -18.15 12.56 -19.50
C ALA A 137 -18.24 12.44 -17.96
N GLY A 138 -18.83 11.37 -17.49
CA GLY A 138 -18.90 11.13 -16.06
C GLY A 138 -19.37 9.73 -15.70
N ARG A 139 -19.33 9.47 -14.39
CA ARG A 139 -19.75 8.21 -13.80
C ARG A 139 -20.40 8.47 -12.45
N VAL A 140 -21.46 7.75 -12.20
CA VAL A 140 -22.13 7.70 -10.88
C VAL A 140 -22.09 6.26 -10.41
N GLU A 141 -21.84 6.06 -9.13
CA GLU A 141 -21.78 4.76 -8.49
C GLU A 141 -22.54 4.78 -7.18
N ALA A 142 -23.28 3.69 -6.93
CA ALA A 142 -23.92 3.42 -5.66
C ALA A 142 -23.66 1.95 -5.28
N GLU A 143 -23.19 1.74 -4.05
CA GLU A 143 -22.92 0.40 -3.50
C GLU A 143 -23.49 0.32 -2.09
N ASN A 144 -23.94 -0.86 -1.71
CA ASN A 144 -24.17 -1.17 -0.31
C ASN A 144 -23.79 -2.62 -0.02
N ALA A 145 -23.04 -2.82 1.03
CA ALA A 145 -22.72 -4.13 1.59
C ALA A 145 -23.44 -4.31 2.91
N LEU A 146 -24.04 -5.48 3.12
CA LEU A 146 -24.74 -5.87 4.33
C LEU A 146 -23.95 -6.92 5.07
N TYR A 147 -23.56 -6.58 6.29
CA TYR A 147 -22.78 -7.42 7.18
C TYR A 147 -23.71 -8.16 8.15
N ARG A 148 -23.18 -9.22 8.74
CA ARG A 148 -23.83 -9.89 9.85
C ARG A 148 -24.09 -8.90 10.99
N HIS A 149 -25.11 -9.16 11.81
CA HIS A 149 -25.53 -8.30 12.93
C HIS A 149 -26.08 -6.92 12.54
N GLY A 150 -26.49 -6.72 11.27
CA GLY A 150 -27.22 -5.53 10.84
C GLY A 150 -26.35 -4.34 10.46
N TYR A 151 -25.05 -4.48 10.41
CA TYR A 151 -24.16 -3.42 9.93
C TYR A 151 -24.23 -3.30 8.41
N SER A 152 -24.09 -2.08 7.91
CA SER A 152 -24.07 -1.80 6.48
C SER A 152 -22.96 -0.81 6.12
N ALA A 153 -22.39 -0.99 4.91
CA ALA A 153 -21.37 -0.14 4.35
C ALA A 153 -21.86 0.49 3.01
N PRO A 154 -22.69 1.55 3.09
CA PRO A 154 -23.14 2.28 1.90
C PRO A 154 -22.00 3.10 1.30
N ARG A 155 -21.98 3.20 -0.04
CA ARG A 155 -21.05 4.03 -0.81
C ARG A 155 -21.82 4.75 -1.91
N GLY A 156 -21.52 6.02 -2.10
CA GLY A 156 -21.95 6.81 -3.27
C GLY A 156 -20.79 7.60 -3.81
N SER A 157 -20.61 7.64 -5.13
CA SER A 157 -19.59 8.47 -5.74
C SER A 157 -20.07 9.07 -7.07
N VAL A 158 -19.50 10.23 -7.41
CA VAL A 158 -19.70 10.91 -8.70
C VAL A 158 -18.34 11.34 -9.24
N GLN A 159 -18.14 11.15 -10.52
CA GLN A 159 -17.03 11.68 -11.29
C GLN A 159 -17.53 12.45 -12.49
N LEU A 160 -16.87 13.58 -12.77
CA LEU A 160 -17.14 14.43 -13.92
C LEU A 160 -15.81 14.79 -14.58
N ASP A 161 -15.75 14.63 -15.89
CA ASP A 161 -14.60 14.98 -16.73
C ASP A 161 -15.08 15.89 -17.84
N LEU A 162 -14.47 17.06 -17.96
CA LEU A 162 -14.73 18.02 -19.03
C LEU A 162 -13.43 18.29 -19.79
N ASP A 163 -13.41 17.99 -21.08
CA ASP A 163 -12.33 18.36 -21.99
C ASP A 163 -12.85 19.39 -23.01
N ARG A 164 -12.20 20.53 -23.11
CA ARG A 164 -12.55 21.56 -24.06
C ARG A 164 -11.34 22.39 -24.47
N GLY A 165 -10.94 22.27 -25.74
CA GLY A 165 -9.90 23.13 -26.34
C GLY A 165 -8.52 23.02 -25.67
N GLY A 166 -8.12 21.83 -25.23
CA GLY A 166 -6.87 21.56 -24.53
C GLY A 166 -6.92 21.80 -23.01
N HIS A 167 -8.06 22.29 -22.51
CA HIS A 167 -8.32 22.42 -21.07
C HIS A 167 -9.08 21.19 -20.57
N VAL A 168 -8.55 20.50 -19.59
CA VAL A 168 -9.19 19.33 -18.98
C VAL A 168 -9.46 19.63 -17.52
N LEU A 169 -10.72 19.52 -17.12
CA LEU A 169 -11.16 19.60 -15.73
C LEU A 169 -11.72 18.24 -15.33
N ASN A 170 -11.26 17.69 -14.24
CA ASN A 170 -11.83 16.50 -13.61
C ASN A 170 -12.26 16.82 -12.18
N PHE A 171 -13.36 16.20 -11.74
CA PHE A 171 -13.88 16.29 -10.40
C PHE A 171 -14.33 14.92 -9.93
N PHE A 172 -14.05 14.59 -8.68
CA PHE A 172 -14.51 13.41 -8.01
C PHE A 172 -15.04 13.74 -6.62
N GLY A 173 -16.17 13.15 -6.26
CA GLY A 173 -16.74 13.23 -4.92
C GLY A 173 -17.26 11.87 -4.48
N ALA A 174 -16.99 11.46 -3.25
CA ALA A 174 -17.47 10.22 -2.67
C ALA A 174 -17.84 10.40 -1.19
N LEU A 175 -18.90 9.70 -0.78
CA LEU A 175 -19.26 9.48 0.60
C LEU A 175 -19.45 7.98 0.79
N TYR A 176 -18.76 7.40 1.76
CA TYR A 176 -18.87 5.97 2.00
C TYR A 176 -18.56 5.59 3.45
N ARG A 177 -19.07 4.42 3.85
CA ARG A 177 -18.67 3.74 5.07
C ARG A 177 -17.84 2.51 4.71
N THR A 178 -16.78 2.25 5.48
CA THR A 178 -16.05 0.99 5.50
C THR A 178 -16.25 0.28 6.83
N ILE A 179 -16.15 -1.02 6.80
CA ILE A 179 -16.13 -1.87 7.99
C ILE A 179 -14.78 -2.58 7.94
N ASP A 180 -14.03 -2.51 9.04
CA ASP A 180 -12.69 -3.03 9.13
C ASP A 180 -12.63 -4.57 9.27
N ASP A 181 -11.47 -5.17 9.01
CA ASP A 181 -11.24 -6.60 9.17
C ASP A 181 -11.24 -7.02 10.65
N GLU A 182 -10.93 -6.13 11.58
CA GLU A 182 -11.04 -6.32 13.03
C GLU A 182 -12.46 -6.12 13.58
N HIS A 183 -13.37 -5.59 12.76
CA HIS A 183 -14.80 -5.55 13.12
C HIS A 183 -15.30 -6.95 13.40
N GLY A 184 -15.96 -7.13 14.55
CA GLY A 184 -16.60 -8.41 14.77
C GLY A 184 -16.93 -8.74 16.22
N PHE A 185 -17.22 -10.02 16.36
CA PHE A 185 -17.67 -10.62 17.62
C PHE A 185 -16.93 -11.92 17.84
N GLY A 186 -16.57 -12.21 19.10
CA GLY A 186 -15.79 -13.39 19.40
C GLY A 186 -15.44 -13.52 20.88
N THR A 187 -14.19 -13.87 21.15
CA THR A 187 -13.68 -14.07 22.51
C THR A 187 -12.34 -13.37 22.70
N ARG A 188 -12.01 -13.06 23.96
CA ARG A 188 -10.70 -12.61 24.38
C ARG A 188 -10.34 -13.25 25.71
N ASP A 189 -9.68 -14.40 25.62
CA ASP A 189 -9.43 -15.31 26.72
C ASP A 189 -7.97 -15.22 27.17
N ARG A 190 -7.70 -15.50 28.48
CA ARG A 190 -6.35 -15.57 29.03
C ARG A 190 -6.09 -16.94 29.66
N PHE A 191 -4.88 -17.46 29.44
CA PHE A 191 -4.46 -18.77 29.90
C PHE A 191 -3.09 -18.69 30.58
N ALA A 192 -2.90 -19.50 31.62
CA ALA A 192 -1.60 -19.72 32.23
C ALA A 192 -0.69 -20.56 31.29
N ALA A 193 0.59 -20.72 31.64
CA ALA A 193 1.56 -21.48 30.87
C ALA A 193 1.17 -22.95 30.64
N ASP A 194 0.44 -23.53 31.57
CA ASP A 194 -0.06 -24.91 31.50
C ASP A 194 -1.41 -25.05 30.75
N GLY A 195 -1.94 -23.92 30.22
CA GLY A 195 -3.22 -23.87 29.52
C GLY A 195 -4.44 -23.68 30.44
N THR A 196 -4.26 -23.55 31.75
CA THR A 196 -5.35 -23.27 32.70
C THR A 196 -5.97 -21.90 32.38
N PRO A 197 -7.31 -21.80 32.26
CA PRO A 197 -7.99 -20.55 32.06
C PRO A 197 -7.77 -19.59 33.25
N LEU A 198 -7.34 -18.34 32.95
CA LEU A 198 -7.24 -17.25 33.90
C LEU A 198 -8.36 -16.23 33.72
N ARG A 199 -8.82 -16.05 32.49
CA ARG A 199 -9.97 -15.21 32.12
C ARG A 199 -10.66 -15.80 30.91
N LEU A 200 -11.98 -15.90 30.92
CA LEU A 200 -12.81 -16.22 29.77
C LEU A 200 -13.80 -15.09 29.54
N ALA A 201 -13.77 -14.48 28.36
CA ALA A 201 -14.61 -13.34 28.05
C ALA A 201 -15.21 -13.43 26.64
N GLY A 202 -16.51 -13.11 26.52
CA GLY A 202 -17.05 -12.67 25.24
C GLY A 202 -16.43 -11.32 24.87
N TYR A 203 -16.17 -11.11 23.59
CA TYR A 203 -15.55 -9.87 23.09
C TYR A 203 -16.29 -9.37 21.86
N ALA A 204 -16.55 -8.10 21.82
CA ALA A 204 -17.17 -7.42 20.69
C ALA A 204 -16.41 -6.15 20.36
N GLN A 205 -16.14 -5.94 19.08
CA GLN A 205 -15.48 -4.75 18.55
C GLN A 205 -16.15 -4.33 17.23
N PRO A 206 -17.40 -3.83 17.27
CA PRO A 206 -17.96 -3.20 16.10
C PRO A 206 -17.20 -1.91 15.79
N GLU A 207 -16.61 -1.86 14.60
CA GLU A 207 -15.79 -0.73 14.15
C GLU A 207 -15.97 -0.45 12.67
N GLY A 208 -15.55 0.73 12.25
CA GLY A 208 -15.57 1.16 10.87
C GLY A 208 -15.31 2.65 10.72
N GLU A 209 -15.29 3.09 9.47
CA GLU A 209 -15.03 4.47 9.12
C GLU A 209 -16.14 5.06 8.26
N THR A 210 -16.41 6.35 8.43
CA THR A 210 -17.18 7.15 7.47
C THR A 210 -16.22 8.12 6.79
N VAL A 211 -16.19 8.09 5.47
CA VAL A 211 -15.23 8.85 4.66
C VAL A 211 -15.97 9.78 3.70
N ILE A 212 -15.59 11.05 3.73
CA ILE A 212 -15.93 12.04 2.68
C ILE A 212 -14.62 12.29 1.93
N LYS A 213 -14.63 12.09 0.60
CA LYS A 213 -13.45 12.32 -0.25
C LYS A 213 -13.86 13.16 -1.46
N THR A 214 -13.14 14.25 -1.70
CA THR A 214 -13.31 15.07 -2.90
C THR A 214 -11.96 15.36 -3.51
N SER A 215 -11.87 15.33 -4.83
CA SER A 215 -10.68 15.78 -5.56
C SER A 215 -11.05 16.50 -6.84
N ALA A 216 -10.18 17.42 -7.25
CA ALA A 216 -10.31 18.15 -8.50
C ALA A 216 -8.93 18.24 -9.17
N GLY A 217 -8.91 18.14 -10.51
CA GLY A 217 -7.71 18.34 -11.31
C GLY A 217 -7.99 19.24 -12.48
N TYR A 218 -7.00 20.07 -12.86
CA TYR A 218 -7.08 20.95 -14.01
C TYR A 218 -5.79 20.90 -14.81
N ARG A 219 -5.90 20.64 -16.12
CA ARG A 219 -4.79 20.66 -17.07
C ARG A 219 -5.02 21.76 -18.11
N THR A 220 -3.97 22.53 -18.37
CA THR A 220 -4.03 23.62 -19.37
C THR A 220 -2.67 23.81 -20.04
N PRO A 221 -2.64 24.17 -21.33
CA PRO A 221 -1.44 24.74 -21.98
C PRO A 221 -1.04 26.05 -21.30
N LEU A 222 0.25 26.20 -21.00
CA LEU A 222 0.79 27.44 -20.40
C LEU A 222 2.23 27.66 -20.85
N PHE A 223 2.56 28.86 -21.36
CA PHE A 223 3.91 29.28 -21.76
C PHE A 223 4.67 28.24 -22.63
N GLY A 224 3.98 27.58 -23.58
CA GLY A 224 4.58 26.57 -24.45
C GLY A 224 4.81 25.20 -23.78
N GLY A 225 4.31 25.02 -22.59
CA GLY A 225 4.29 23.76 -21.83
C GLY A 225 2.87 23.40 -21.41
N THR A 226 2.78 22.44 -20.47
CA THR A 226 1.54 21.99 -19.88
C THR A 226 1.59 22.18 -18.37
N LEU A 227 0.61 22.90 -17.83
CA LEU A 227 0.37 23.02 -16.39
C LEU A 227 -0.73 22.06 -15.97
N ARG A 228 -0.49 21.36 -14.88
CA ARG A 228 -1.48 20.52 -14.16
C ARG A 228 -1.57 20.97 -12.72
N LEU A 229 -2.79 21.12 -12.25
CA LEU A 229 -3.12 21.42 -10.86
C LEU A 229 -3.99 20.29 -10.34
N ASN A 230 -3.81 19.89 -9.10
CA ASN A 230 -4.69 18.97 -8.39
C ASN A 230 -4.93 19.45 -6.97
N GLY A 231 -6.11 19.11 -6.45
CA GLY A 231 -6.47 19.31 -5.06
C GLY A 231 -7.27 18.14 -4.55
N LEU A 232 -7.10 17.81 -3.26
CA LEU A 232 -7.81 16.75 -2.58
C LEU A 232 -8.22 17.24 -1.19
N PHE A 233 -9.41 16.84 -0.77
CA PHE A 233 -9.89 16.90 0.61
C PHE A 233 -10.44 15.54 1.01
N LYS A 234 -10.04 15.05 2.20
CA LYS A 234 -10.52 13.81 2.80
C LYS A 234 -10.85 14.06 4.27
N ASP A 235 -12.04 13.63 4.71
CA ASP A 235 -12.50 13.63 6.11
C ASP A 235 -12.84 12.19 6.47
N VAL A 236 -12.14 11.63 7.45
CA VAL A 236 -12.30 10.24 7.92
C VAL A 236 -12.73 10.30 9.38
N ARG A 237 -13.81 9.64 9.70
CA ARG A 237 -14.30 9.47 11.07
C ARG A 237 -14.39 7.99 11.38
N MET A 238 -13.45 7.52 12.17
CA MET A 238 -13.39 6.16 12.67
C MET A 238 -14.15 6.04 13.99
N PHE A 239 -14.79 4.92 14.18
CA PHE A 239 -15.39 4.51 15.44
C PHE A 239 -15.04 3.04 15.71
N ALA A 240 -14.75 2.74 16.97
CA ALA A 240 -14.78 1.38 17.49
C ALA A 240 -15.52 1.40 18.83
N ASP A 241 -16.45 0.46 19.02
CA ASP A 241 -17.12 0.23 20.29
C ASP A 241 -16.65 -1.12 20.82
N ILE A 242 -16.06 -1.13 22.01
CA ILE A 242 -15.39 -2.29 22.57
C ILE A 242 -16.19 -2.80 23.75
N GLY A 243 -16.45 -4.09 23.80
CA GLY A 243 -17.16 -4.73 24.89
C GLY A 243 -16.52 -6.03 25.32
N TYR A 244 -16.31 -6.19 26.62
CA TYR A 244 -15.94 -7.46 27.25
C TYR A 244 -17.07 -7.91 28.15
N ASP A 245 -17.47 -9.18 27.99
CA ASP A 245 -18.37 -9.89 28.89
C ASP A 245 -17.56 -10.99 29.57
N ILE A 246 -16.88 -10.63 30.66
CA ILE A 246 -16.04 -11.54 31.44
C ILE A 246 -16.96 -12.49 32.20
N ARG A 247 -16.74 -13.80 32.06
CA ARG A 247 -17.53 -14.88 32.69
C ARG A 247 -16.74 -15.66 33.72
N PHE A 248 -15.42 -15.57 33.65
CA PHE A 248 -14.49 -16.22 34.57
C PHE A 248 -13.24 -15.34 34.76
N PRO A 249 -12.67 -15.18 35.97
CA PRO A 249 -13.06 -15.87 37.21
C PRO A 249 -14.36 -15.33 37.85
N GLU A 250 -14.61 -14.03 37.76
CA GLU A 250 -15.83 -13.39 38.25
C GLU A 250 -16.48 -12.61 37.11
N PRO A 251 -17.82 -12.60 37.04
CA PRO A 251 -18.54 -11.83 36.02
C PRO A 251 -18.25 -10.33 36.14
N GLU A 252 -17.81 -9.73 35.05
CA GLU A 252 -17.55 -8.30 34.93
C GLU A 252 -17.83 -7.85 33.50
N THR A 253 -18.30 -6.63 33.32
CA THR A 253 -18.47 -6.00 32.01
C THR A 253 -17.52 -4.81 31.90
N ILE A 254 -16.69 -4.79 30.86
CA ILE A 254 -15.84 -3.67 30.49
C ILE A 254 -16.35 -3.11 29.16
N THR A 255 -16.45 -1.80 29.06
CA THR A 255 -16.85 -1.11 27.83
C THR A 255 -15.79 -0.11 27.43
N GLY A 256 -15.48 -0.07 26.14
CA GLY A 256 -14.56 0.90 25.57
C GLY A 256 -15.16 1.58 24.34
N SER A 257 -14.58 2.69 23.97
CA SER A 257 -14.91 3.39 22.74
C SER A 257 -13.69 4.12 22.21
N GLU A 258 -13.44 4.00 20.92
CA GLU A 258 -12.38 4.71 20.21
C GLU A 258 -13.03 5.56 19.11
N ARG A 259 -12.63 6.82 19.01
CA ARG A 259 -13.17 7.79 18.06
C ARG A 259 -12.02 8.61 17.49
N ASN A 260 -11.66 8.34 16.23
CA ASN A 260 -10.62 9.07 15.53
C ASN A 260 -11.22 9.92 14.40
N HIS A 261 -10.70 11.12 14.23
CA HIS A 261 -11.10 12.04 13.19
C HIS A 261 -9.88 12.62 12.48
N THR A 262 -9.69 12.22 11.24
CA THR A 262 -8.58 12.66 10.40
C THR A 262 -9.08 13.50 9.24
N ARG A 263 -8.49 14.67 9.04
CA ARG A 263 -8.74 15.57 7.90
C ARG A 263 -7.46 15.82 7.14
N THR A 264 -7.49 15.53 5.84
CA THR A 264 -6.36 15.70 4.94
C THR A 264 -6.70 16.69 3.84
N TRP A 265 -5.79 17.63 3.57
CA TRP A 265 -5.81 18.52 2.41
C TRP A 265 -4.54 18.32 1.62
N GLU A 266 -4.67 18.30 0.31
CA GLU A 266 -3.52 18.26 -0.59
C GLU A 266 -3.73 19.20 -1.75
N ALA A 267 -2.68 19.93 -2.13
CA ALA A 267 -2.62 20.73 -3.34
C ALA A 267 -1.31 20.45 -4.08
N GLY A 268 -1.42 20.12 -5.37
CA GLY A 268 -0.27 19.80 -6.20
C GLY A 268 -0.25 20.60 -7.50
N LEU A 269 0.95 20.83 -7.99
CA LEU A 269 1.23 21.48 -9.26
C LEU A 269 2.31 20.71 -9.99
N ARG A 270 2.14 20.50 -11.31
CA ARG A 270 3.19 20.06 -12.22
C ARG A 270 3.20 20.94 -13.46
N TYR A 271 4.37 21.41 -13.82
CA TYR A 271 4.61 22.12 -15.08
C TYR A 271 5.71 21.40 -15.86
N GLU A 272 5.43 21.14 -17.13
CA GLU A 272 6.38 20.49 -18.04
C GLU A 272 6.47 21.27 -19.33
N ARG A 273 7.69 21.38 -19.84
CA ARG A 273 7.94 22.08 -21.10
C ARG A 273 9.10 21.45 -21.86
N ALA A 274 8.85 21.10 -23.12
CA ALA A 274 9.92 20.78 -24.06
C ALA A 274 10.70 22.05 -24.41
N LEU A 275 12.03 22.01 -24.28
CA LEU A 275 12.96 23.10 -24.66
C LEU A 275 13.53 22.90 -26.07
N GLY A 276 13.18 21.80 -26.72
CA GLY A 276 13.61 21.43 -28.06
C GLY A 276 13.22 19.99 -28.37
N ALA A 277 13.89 19.35 -29.32
CA ALA A 277 13.62 17.98 -29.69
C ALA A 277 14.23 16.95 -28.71
N ALA A 278 15.22 17.36 -27.91
CA ALA A 278 16.02 16.49 -27.06
C ALA A 278 15.89 16.82 -25.56
N ASP A 279 15.38 17.97 -25.23
CA ASP A 279 15.39 18.51 -23.87
C ASP A 279 14.00 18.84 -23.37
N ASP A 280 13.70 18.48 -22.14
CA ASP A 280 12.52 18.93 -21.41
C ASP A 280 12.84 19.27 -19.95
N ILE A 281 12.02 20.11 -19.37
CA ILE A 281 12.06 20.49 -17.96
C ILE A 281 10.75 20.12 -17.28
N GLU A 282 10.87 19.70 -16.04
CA GLU A 282 9.76 19.43 -15.14
C GLU A 282 9.92 20.23 -13.86
N LEU A 283 8.82 20.80 -13.40
CA LEU A 283 8.69 21.40 -12.08
C LEU A 283 7.47 20.77 -11.38
N VAL A 284 7.66 20.27 -10.17
CA VAL A 284 6.60 19.71 -9.33
C VAL A 284 6.60 20.42 -7.99
N ALA A 285 5.43 20.83 -7.52
CA ALA A 285 5.22 21.30 -6.16
C ALA A 285 4.02 20.56 -5.56
N ASN A 286 4.14 20.16 -4.30
CA ASN A 286 3.06 19.51 -3.56
C ASN A 286 3.05 20.03 -2.13
N HIS A 287 1.86 20.27 -1.60
CA HIS A 287 1.65 20.56 -0.17
C HIS A 287 0.51 19.70 0.34
N ARG A 288 0.78 18.91 1.40
CA ARG A 288 -0.19 18.12 2.14
C ARG A 288 -0.22 18.61 3.58
N ALA A 289 -1.40 18.72 4.15
CA ALA A 289 -1.60 18.98 5.57
C ALA A 289 -2.66 18.02 6.12
N GLU A 290 -2.42 17.51 7.31
CA GLU A 290 -3.31 16.59 7.98
C GLU A 290 -3.51 16.99 9.43
N ARG A 291 -4.71 16.84 9.92
CA ARG A 291 -5.06 17.03 11.33
C ARG A 291 -5.80 15.80 11.81
N GLU A 292 -5.30 15.25 12.89
CA GLU A 292 -5.87 14.08 13.58
C GLU A 292 -6.25 14.42 15.01
N THR A 293 -7.36 13.85 15.47
CA THR A 293 -7.81 13.88 16.85
C THR A 293 -8.35 12.51 17.21
N GLY A 294 -7.90 11.94 18.31
CA GLY A 294 -8.31 10.64 18.83
C GLY A 294 -8.79 10.76 20.26
N ILE A 295 -9.84 10.04 20.60
CA ILE A 295 -10.31 9.85 21.97
C ILE A 295 -10.58 8.37 22.16
N ASP A 296 -9.82 7.75 23.05
CA ASP A 296 -10.01 6.39 23.50
C ASP A 296 -10.46 6.40 24.98
N ARG A 297 -11.51 5.64 25.29
CA ARG A 297 -12.07 5.54 26.64
C ARG A 297 -12.34 4.08 26.99
N GLU A 298 -11.99 3.68 28.21
CA GLU A 298 -12.35 2.40 28.78
C GLU A 298 -13.00 2.59 30.15
N ILE A 299 -14.05 1.83 30.44
CA ILE A 299 -14.79 1.84 31.71
C ILE A 299 -14.86 0.41 32.23
N SER A 300 -14.37 0.17 33.44
CA SER A 300 -14.40 -1.12 34.15
C SER A 300 -14.88 -0.88 35.59
N GLY A 301 -16.08 -1.30 35.90
CA GLY A 301 -16.71 -1.06 37.19
C GLY A 301 -16.84 0.45 37.50
N THR A 302 -16.03 0.94 38.45
CA THR A 302 -15.95 2.38 38.82
C THR A 302 -14.74 3.08 38.23
N SER A 303 -13.82 2.35 37.60
CA SER A 303 -12.61 2.93 36.96
C SER A 303 -12.94 3.44 35.57
N SER A 304 -12.33 4.56 35.18
CA SER A 304 -12.49 5.17 33.87
C SER A 304 -11.15 5.69 33.37
N ASP A 305 -10.66 5.10 32.29
CA ASP A 305 -9.41 5.52 31.64
C ASP A 305 -9.74 6.28 30.35
N LEU A 306 -8.92 7.29 30.04
CA LEU A 306 -9.08 8.17 28.89
C LEU A 306 -7.74 8.47 28.25
N ALA A 307 -7.58 8.20 26.95
CA ALA A 307 -6.50 8.74 26.13
C ALA A 307 -7.05 9.82 25.18
N ASP A 308 -6.38 10.99 25.10
CA ASP A 308 -6.69 12.11 24.19
C ASP A 308 -5.46 12.36 23.33
N GLU A 309 -5.59 12.12 22.02
CA GLU A 309 -4.52 12.26 21.04
C GLU A 309 -4.84 13.39 20.08
N ARG A 310 -3.84 14.23 19.79
CA ARG A 310 -3.96 15.32 18.82
C ARG A 310 -2.67 15.45 18.03
N ALA A 311 -2.77 15.35 16.72
CA ALA A 311 -1.66 15.54 15.82
C ALA A 311 -2.01 16.50 14.69
N THR A 312 -1.02 17.26 14.25
CA THR A 312 -1.08 18.04 13.02
C THR A 312 0.21 17.81 12.27
N SER A 313 0.11 17.29 11.06
CA SER A 313 1.27 17.05 10.20
C SER A 313 1.17 17.83 8.90
N SER A 314 2.30 18.17 8.32
CA SER A 314 2.37 18.79 7.00
C SER A 314 3.64 18.42 6.26
N GLU A 315 3.52 18.31 4.95
CA GLU A 315 4.62 18.10 4.01
C GLU A 315 4.54 19.12 2.89
N SER A 316 5.64 19.77 2.59
CA SER A 316 5.80 20.65 1.42
C SER A 316 6.97 20.19 0.58
N ILE A 317 6.75 19.93 -0.71
CA ILE A 317 7.77 19.42 -1.63
C ILE A 317 7.89 20.37 -2.81
N LEU A 318 9.13 20.61 -3.24
CA LEU A 318 9.46 21.27 -4.51
C LEU A 318 10.52 20.43 -5.22
N ARG A 319 10.23 19.99 -6.44
CA ARG A 319 11.15 19.23 -7.29
C ARG A 319 11.32 19.92 -8.63
N ALA A 320 12.54 19.94 -9.14
CA ALA A 320 12.87 20.36 -10.50
C ALA A 320 13.76 19.33 -11.15
N ALA A 321 13.49 19.00 -12.43
CA ALA A 321 14.29 18.09 -13.23
C ALA A 321 14.47 18.62 -14.65
N TRP A 322 15.66 18.38 -15.21
CA TRP A 322 15.97 18.52 -16.62
C TRP A 322 16.24 17.13 -17.19
N ARG A 323 15.63 16.84 -18.33
CA ARG A 323 15.81 15.59 -19.06
C ARG A 323 16.41 15.88 -20.42
N HIS A 324 17.36 15.06 -20.81
CA HIS A 324 18.00 15.07 -22.11
C HIS A 324 17.97 13.68 -22.73
N HIS A 325 17.58 13.58 -23.99
CA HIS A 325 17.67 12.33 -24.73
C HIS A 325 18.31 12.53 -26.08
N ARG A 326 19.31 11.72 -26.39
CA ARG A 326 20.02 11.77 -27.66
C ARG A 326 20.45 10.37 -28.09
N GLY A 327 19.81 9.86 -29.13
CA GLY A 327 20.07 8.51 -29.62
C GLY A 327 19.81 7.46 -28.53
N ALA A 328 20.85 6.67 -28.21
CA ALA A 328 20.77 5.60 -27.22
C ALA A 328 20.87 6.06 -25.75
N LEU A 329 21.11 7.34 -25.50
CA LEU A 329 21.31 7.90 -24.16
C LEU A 329 20.10 8.74 -23.75
N ALA A 330 19.54 8.44 -22.56
CA ALA A 330 18.66 9.32 -21.82
C ALA A 330 19.31 9.70 -20.48
N LEU A 331 19.23 10.98 -20.13
CA LEU A 331 19.81 11.55 -18.91
C LEU A 331 18.76 12.39 -18.20
N GLU A 332 18.64 12.22 -16.88
CA GLU A 332 17.85 13.10 -16.02
C GLU A 332 18.73 13.62 -14.88
N ILE A 333 18.71 14.93 -14.66
CA ILE A 333 19.40 15.58 -13.54
C ILE A 333 18.40 16.51 -12.86
N GLY A 334 18.40 16.49 -11.52
CA GLY A 334 17.47 17.34 -10.80
C GLY A 334 17.76 17.43 -9.31
N GLY A 335 16.83 18.09 -8.64
CA GLY A 335 16.85 18.21 -7.19
C GLY A 335 15.45 18.34 -6.62
N GLU A 336 15.31 17.97 -5.37
CA GLU A 336 14.10 18.03 -4.56
C GLU A 336 14.42 18.65 -3.21
N GLY A 337 13.55 19.55 -2.75
CA GLY A 337 13.53 20.02 -1.37
C GLY A 337 12.21 19.65 -0.72
N ALA A 338 12.25 19.22 0.53
CA ALA A 338 11.06 18.88 1.32
C ALA A 338 11.16 19.44 2.74
N ILE A 339 10.02 19.88 3.25
CA ILE A 339 9.85 20.32 4.64
C ILE A 339 8.69 19.48 5.21
N ASN A 340 8.98 18.74 6.28
CA ASN A 340 8.04 17.88 7.00
C ASN A 340 7.92 18.37 8.43
N ILE A 341 6.71 18.45 8.95
CA ILE A 341 6.43 18.91 10.30
C ILE A 341 5.37 18.01 10.91
N LEU A 342 5.60 17.52 12.14
CA LEU A 342 4.61 16.94 13.03
C LEU A 342 4.58 17.75 14.31
N ASP A 343 3.39 18.08 14.78
CA ASP A 343 3.12 18.66 16.09
C ASP A 343 2.08 17.77 16.78
N SER A 344 2.50 17.04 17.83
CA SER A 344 1.70 16.03 18.49
C SER A 344 1.62 16.25 19.99
N ARG A 345 0.46 15.94 20.55
CA ARG A 345 0.18 15.98 21.98
C ARG A 345 -0.73 14.83 22.37
N ASN A 346 -0.25 13.96 23.25
CA ASN A 346 -0.97 12.81 23.79
C ASN A 346 -1.11 12.94 25.30
N LEU A 347 -2.27 12.58 25.83
CA LEU A 347 -2.60 12.63 27.25
C LEU A 347 -3.25 11.32 27.65
N LEU A 348 -2.87 10.81 28.82
CA LEU A 348 -3.49 9.64 29.45
C LEU A 348 -4.01 10.04 30.83
N PHE A 349 -5.22 9.62 31.15
CA PHE A 349 -5.85 9.77 32.46
C PHE A 349 -6.34 8.40 32.92
N GLU A 350 -6.03 8.04 34.15
CA GLU A 350 -6.60 6.91 34.89
C GLU A 350 -7.40 7.46 36.06
N ASP A 351 -8.71 7.17 36.12
CA ASP A 351 -9.63 7.70 37.12
C ASP A 351 -9.53 9.24 37.27
N ASP A 352 -9.52 9.98 36.16
CA ASP A 352 -9.36 11.44 36.07
C ASP A 352 -8.00 11.95 36.56
N VAL A 353 -7.02 11.08 36.90
CA VAL A 353 -5.67 11.44 37.26
C VAL A 353 -4.74 11.35 36.05
N ALA A 354 -4.01 12.41 35.73
CA ALA A 354 -3.09 12.42 34.62
C ALA A 354 -1.92 11.47 34.85
N VAL A 355 -1.68 10.57 33.88
CA VAL A 355 -0.54 9.65 33.85
C VAL A 355 0.52 10.21 32.88
N PRO A 356 1.75 10.43 33.33
CA PRO A 356 2.82 10.91 32.46
C PRO A 356 3.15 9.92 31.36
N LEU A 357 3.21 10.39 30.11
CA LEU A 357 3.69 9.63 28.96
C LEU A 357 5.05 10.19 28.52
N PRO A 358 6.05 9.33 28.26
CA PRO A 358 7.36 9.78 27.79
C PRO A 358 7.29 10.38 26.39
N ASN A 359 7.77 11.60 26.17
CA ASN A 359 7.69 12.33 24.91
C ASN A 359 6.25 12.49 24.38
N ALA A 360 5.32 12.83 25.25
CA ALA A 360 3.90 13.00 24.92
C ALA A 360 3.60 14.27 24.12
N GLN A 361 4.42 15.32 24.29
CA GLN A 361 4.26 16.60 23.60
C GLN A 361 5.53 16.91 22.84
N VAL A 362 5.49 16.72 21.53
CA VAL A 362 6.66 16.92 20.66
C VAL A 362 6.28 17.64 19.38
N ARG A 363 7.23 18.45 18.90
CA ARG A 363 7.25 18.97 17.54
C ARG A 363 8.48 18.44 16.83
N VAL A 364 8.25 17.66 15.76
CA VAL A 364 9.30 17.12 14.91
C VAL A 364 9.31 17.88 13.59
N GLU A 365 10.47 18.34 13.15
CA GLU A 365 10.65 19.12 11.93
C GLU A 365 11.85 18.58 11.14
N GLU A 366 11.65 18.29 9.86
CA GLU A 366 12.71 17.86 8.94
C GLU A 366 12.79 18.79 7.75
N HIS A 367 14.00 19.27 7.48
CA HIS A 367 14.37 19.94 6.23
C HIS A 367 15.25 18.99 5.43
N ARG A 368 14.80 18.58 4.26
CA ARG A 368 15.49 17.62 3.39
C ARG A 368 15.80 18.22 2.03
N GLY A 369 16.99 17.95 1.51
CA GLY A 369 17.38 18.21 0.14
C GLY A 369 17.92 16.95 -0.51
N GLU A 370 17.52 16.64 -1.74
CA GLU A 370 18.02 15.54 -2.52
C GLU A 370 18.44 16.01 -3.90
N PHE A 371 19.66 15.68 -4.33
CA PHE A 371 20.14 15.86 -5.70
C PHE A 371 20.23 14.50 -6.37
N PHE A 372 19.84 14.40 -7.63
CA PHE A 372 19.87 13.15 -8.36
C PHE A 372 20.35 13.30 -9.80
N ALA A 373 20.99 12.23 -10.28
CA ALA A 373 21.34 12.04 -11.68
C ALA A 373 21.05 10.58 -12.07
N ASN A 374 20.23 10.38 -13.08
CA ASN A 374 19.86 9.09 -13.64
C ASN A 374 20.24 9.06 -15.11
N SER A 375 20.73 7.92 -15.59
CA SER A 375 21.06 7.70 -16.98
C SER A 375 20.62 6.33 -17.44
N SER A 376 20.13 6.24 -18.68
CA SER A 376 19.74 5.00 -19.33
C SER A 376 20.43 4.90 -20.68
N TRP A 377 21.03 3.75 -20.98
CA TRP A 377 21.75 3.46 -22.21
C TRP A 377 21.13 2.26 -22.92
N THR A 378 20.64 2.43 -24.12
CA THR A 378 20.27 1.32 -25.01
C THR A 378 21.55 0.79 -25.68
N LEU A 379 22.10 -0.29 -25.13
CA LEU A 379 23.38 -0.89 -25.59
C LEU A 379 23.18 -1.75 -26.84
N GLY A 380 21.94 -2.06 -27.19
CA GLY A 380 21.57 -2.84 -28.36
C GLY A 380 20.09 -3.11 -28.40
N PRO A 381 19.57 -3.86 -29.40
CA PRO A 381 18.13 -4.10 -29.56
C PRO A 381 17.50 -4.89 -28.40
N HIS A 382 18.33 -5.55 -27.58
CA HIS A 382 17.90 -6.45 -26.52
C HIS A 382 18.50 -6.13 -25.15
N LEU A 383 19.30 -5.07 -25.03
CA LEU A 383 20.04 -4.78 -23.81
C LEU A 383 19.96 -3.29 -23.47
N THR A 384 19.46 -2.97 -22.28
CA THR A 384 19.45 -1.63 -21.71
C THR A 384 20.11 -1.65 -20.35
N ALA A 385 21.01 -0.70 -20.10
CA ALA A 385 21.62 -0.47 -18.78
C ALA A 385 21.17 0.87 -18.23
N GLU A 386 20.89 0.90 -16.92
CA GLU A 386 20.55 2.12 -16.20
C GLU A 386 21.50 2.30 -15.01
N ALA A 387 21.90 3.52 -14.75
CA ALA A 387 22.63 3.87 -13.54
C ALA A 387 22.08 5.19 -12.98
N GLY A 388 21.97 5.25 -11.68
CA GLY A 388 21.53 6.41 -10.96
C GLY A 388 22.31 6.63 -9.68
N ILE A 389 22.40 7.87 -9.27
CA ILE A 389 22.94 8.27 -7.98
C ILE A 389 22.04 9.37 -7.39
N ARG A 390 21.76 9.25 -6.09
CA ARG A 390 21.08 10.27 -5.33
C ARG A 390 21.93 10.65 -4.14
N TYR A 391 21.99 11.93 -3.82
CA TYR A 391 22.63 12.45 -2.63
C TYR A 391 21.61 13.21 -1.82
N GLU A 392 21.29 12.68 -0.66
CA GLU A 392 20.34 13.24 0.30
C GLU A 392 21.07 13.86 1.47
N ILE A 393 20.62 15.05 1.86
CA ILE A 393 21.00 15.71 3.10
C ILE A 393 19.72 16.08 3.84
N SER A 394 19.68 15.85 5.15
CA SER A 394 18.55 16.28 5.97
C SER A 394 19.01 16.82 7.32
N ARG A 395 18.17 17.69 7.89
CA ARG A 395 18.26 18.16 9.26
C ARG A 395 16.94 17.87 9.96
N LEU A 396 16.99 16.98 10.92
CA LEU A 396 15.88 16.63 11.79
C LEU A 396 16.03 17.35 13.12
N ALA A 397 14.98 17.98 13.61
CA ALA A 397 14.91 18.61 14.92
C ALA A 397 13.63 18.18 15.64
N GLN A 398 13.75 17.83 16.90
CA GLN A 398 12.64 17.60 17.82
C GLN A 398 12.70 18.65 18.92
N LYS A 399 11.54 19.12 19.36
CA LYS A 399 11.34 20.05 20.49
C LYS A 399 10.13 19.63 21.31
N GLY A 400 10.09 20.03 22.58
CA GLY A 400 8.99 19.74 23.50
C GLY A 400 9.48 19.04 24.75
N ASP A 401 8.95 17.87 25.08
CA ASP A 401 9.36 17.09 26.26
C ASP A 401 10.84 16.66 26.18
N SER A 402 11.38 16.57 24.98
CA SER A 402 12.81 16.38 24.75
C SER A 402 13.28 17.15 23.52
N ASP A 403 14.47 17.71 23.58
CA ASP A 403 15.10 18.46 22.49
C ASP A 403 16.22 17.64 21.84
N LEU A 404 16.22 17.58 20.52
CA LEU A 404 17.28 16.98 19.72
C LEU A 404 17.39 17.69 18.37
N ALA A 405 18.61 17.80 17.86
CA ALA A 405 18.84 18.17 16.46
C ALA A 405 19.98 17.33 15.88
N LYS A 406 19.73 16.72 14.72
CA LYS A 406 20.74 15.92 13.98
C LYS A 406 20.74 16.24 12.51
N SER A 407 21.90 16.10 11.88
CA SER A 407 22.07 16.24 10.44
C SER A 407 22.51 14.90 9.86
N LEU A 408 21.90 14.50 8.78
CA LEU A 408 22.11 13.23 8.13
C LEU A 408 22.51 13.47 6.67
N ALA A 409 23.34 12.57 6.11
CA ALA A 409 23.71 12.62 4.70
C ALA A 409 23.88 11.20 4.16
N PHE A 410 23.30 10.94 2.99
CA PHE A 410 23.29 9.62 2.40
C PHE A 410 23.57 9.67 0.90
N ILE A 411 24.34 8.68 0.42
CA ILE A 411 24.51 8.42 -1.01
C ILE A 411 23.73 7.15 -1.35
N LYS A 412 22.83 7.24 -2.34
CA LYS A 412 21.94 6.15 -2.78
C LYS A 412 22.23 5.79 -4.25
N PRO A 413 23.26 4.97 -4.53
CA PRO A 413 23.55 4.49 -5.87
C PRO A 413 22.56 3.41 -6.29
N ARG A 414 22.32 3.33 -7.61
CA ARG A 414 21.50 2.33 -8.25
C ARG A 414 22.10 1.92 -9.59
N ALA A 415 22.03 0.62 -9.92
CA ALA A 415 22.38 0.09 -11.24
C ALA A 415 21.37 -1.01 -11.61
N GLN A 416 20.89 -0.98 -12.84
CA GLN A 416 19.96 -1.95 -13.38
C GLN A 416 20.39 -2.38 -14.79
N LEU A 417 20.23 -3.66 -15.09
CA LEU A 417 20.43 -4.25 -16.41
C LEU A 417 19.14 -4.94 -16.83
N ASN A 418 18.61 -4.59 -18.01
CA ASN A 418 17.45 -5.22 -18.61
C ASN A 418 17.89 -5.91 -19.90
N TRP A 419 17.69 -7.23 -19.97
CA TRP A 419 18.04 -8.05 -21.11
C TRP A 419 16.84 -8.82 -21.61
N ALA A 420 16.43 -8.56 -22.86
CA ALA A 420 15.34 -9.22 -23.56
C ALA A 420 15.89 -10.12 -24.68
N PRO A 421 16.38 -11.36 -24.39
CA PRO A 421 16.99 -12.23 -25.39
C PRO A 421 16.10 -12.59 -26.55
N GLY A 422 14.80 -12.45 -26.40
CA GLY A 422 13.79 -12.73 -27.43
C GLY A 422 12.51 -11.92 -27.19
N ALA A 423 11.51 -12.20 -28.04
CA ALA A 423 10.21 -11.50 -27.97
C ALA A 423 9.40 -11.86 -26.71
N HIS A 424 9.72 -12.99 -26.09
CA HIS A 424 8.91 -13.57 -24.99
C HIS A 424 9.59 -13.52 -23.63
N ASP A 425 10.90 -13.32 -23.59
CA ASP A 425 11.70 -13.43 -22.37
C ASP A 425 12.34 -12.10 -22.02
N GLU A 426 12.32 -11.77 -20.73
CA GLU A 426 13.01 -10.60 -20.18
C GLU A 426 13.66 -10.97 -18.85
N ILE A 427 14.92 -10.58 -18.69
CA ILE A 427 15.69 -10.74 -17.45
C ILE A 427 16.08 -9.35 -16.98
N ARG A 428 15.83 -9.07 -15.70
CA ARG A 428 16.22 -7.84 -15.03
C ARG A 428 17.11 -8.16 -13.85
N LEU A 429 18.20 -7.43 -13.74
CA LEU A 429 19.09 -7.45 -12.59
C LEU A 429 19.18 -6.04 -12.01
N LEU A 430 18.97 -5.91 -10.70
CA LEU A 430 19.01 -4.63 -9.98
C LEU A 430 19.94 -4.75 -8.78
N VAL A 431 20.75 -3.73 -8.56
CA VAL A 431 21.45 -3.49 -7.29
C VAL A 431 21.27 -2.04 -6.92
N GLU A 432 20.81 -1.79 -5.69
CA GLU A 432 20.60 -0.43 -5.20
C GLU A 432 20.87 -0.32 -3.70
N ARG A 433 21.16 0.90 -3.28
CA ARG A 433 21.16 1.29 -1.87
C ARG A 433 19.98 2.20 -1.59
N GLU A 434 19.17 1.81 -0.64
CA GLU A 434 18.04 2.59 -0.13
C GLU A 434 18.31 3.07 1.29
N VAL A 435 17.61 4.13 1.67
CA VAL A 435 17.58 4.67 3.02
C VAL A 435 16.12 4.75 3.43
N GLY A 436 15.77 4.09 4.52
CA GLY A 436 14.44 4.11 5.12
C GLY A 436 14.07 5.53 5.56
N GLN A 437 12.81 5.80 5.64
CA GLN A 437 12.31 7.05 6.19
C GLN A 437 11.84 6.84 7.61
N LEU A 438 12.13 7.80 8.48
CA LEU A 438 11.66 7.78 9.85
C LEU A 438 10.18 8.12 9.89
N ASP A 439 9.40 7.33 10.59
CA ASP A 439 8.05 7.71 10.96
C ASP A 439 8.13 8.74 12.08
N PHE A 440 7.43 9.88 11.94
CA PHE A 440 7.46 10.89 12.99
C PHE A 440 6.66 10.50 14.22
N ASP A 441 5.72 9.57 14.08
CA ASP A 441 4.96 9.02 15.19
C ASP A 441 5.85 8.19 16.13
N ASP A 442 6.97 7.62 15.62
CA ASP A 442 7.97 6.92 16.45
C ASP A 442 8.70 7.84 17.43
N PHE A 443 8.59 9.16 17.26
CA PHE A 443 9.15 10.16 18.19
C PHE A 443 8.17 10.54 19.29
N VAL A 444 6.92 10.07 19.23
CA VAL A 444 5.82 10.43 20.12
C VAL A 444 5.47 9.28 21.05
N GLY A 445 5.32 9.55 22.34
CA GLY A 445 4.78 8.58 23.29
C GLY A 445 3.25 8.49 23.14
N ALA A 446 2.72 7.27 23.13
CA ALA A 446 1.29 6.99 22.99
C ALA A 446 0.82 5.91 23.95
N ALA A 447 -0.49 5.89 24.23
CA ALA A 447 -1.14 4.88 25.05
C ALA A 447 -2.27 4.23 24.24
N SER A 448 -2.40 2.89 24.34
CA SER A 448 -3.53 2.15 23.78
C SER A 448 -4.28 1.46 24.92
N LEU A 449 -5.47 1.93 25.24
CA LEU A 449 -6.29 1.37 26.33
C LEU A 449 -6.71 -0.06 25.98
N ASN A 450 -7.17 -0.30 24.76
CA ASN A 450 -7.57 -1.63 24.30
C ASN A 450 -6.43 -2.66 24.35
N ALA A 451 -5.20 -2.24 24.04
CA ALA A 451 -4.03 -3.10 24.18
C ALA A 451 -3.48 -3.14 25.62
N GLY A 452 -3.79 -2.14 26.45
CA GLY A 452 -3.22 -1.97 27.80
C GLY A 452 -1.72 -1.75 27.72
N THR A 453 -1.24 -0.95 26.76
CA THR A 453 0.19 -0.70 26.53
C THR A 453 0.48 0.80 26.41
N ILE A 454 1.65 1.20 26.90
CA ILE A 454 2.22 2.53 26.70
C ILE A 454 3.49 2.35 25.87
N SER A 455 3.63 3.13 24.79
CA SER A 455 4.84 3.24 24.01
C SER A 455 5.56 4.56 24.28
N ALA A 456 6.88 4.53 24.29
CA ALA A 456 7.68 5.73 24.40
C ALA A 456 8.17 6.21 23.03
N GLY A 457 8.14 7.51 22.78
CA GLY A 457 8.80 8.09 21.62
C GLY A 457 10.33 8.02 21.74
N ASN A 458 10.99 7.72 20.64
CA ASN A 458 12.45 7.59 20.59
C ASN A 458 13.10 8.72 19.78
N ARG A 459 13.64 9.71 20.45
CA ARG A 459 14.35 10.83 19.82
C ARG A 459 15.64 10.43 19.10
N ASP A 460 16.26 9.31 19.54
CA ASP A 460 17.58 8.89 19.04
C ASP A 460 17.48 8.02 17.76
N LEU A 461 16.27 7.78 17.28
CA LEU A 461 15.98 6.97 16.09
C LEU A 461 16.71 7.50 14.84
N GLU A 462 17.35 6.61 14.09
CA GLU A 462 18.05 6.90 12.83
C GLU A 462 17.42 6.12 11.67
N PRO A 463 17.46 6.64 10.42
CA PRO A 463 17.00 5.91 9.26
C PRO A 463 17.78 4.60 9.07
N GLU A 464 17.08 3.51 8.88
CA GLU A 464 17.72 2.27 8.43
C GLU A 464 18.27 2.44 7.01
N THR A 465 19.33 1.72 6.69
CA THR A 465 19.88 1.67 5.34
C THR A 465 19.94 0.24 4.84
N LEU A 466 19.65 0.03 3.58
CA LEU A 466 19.72 -1.31 3.00
C LEU A 466 20.41 -1.32 1.64
N TRP A 467 21.13 -2.40 1.37
CA TRP A 467 21.49 -2.81 0.03
C TRP A 467 20.54 -3.88 -0.46
N ARG A 468 19.99 -3.67 -1.65
CA ARG A 468 19.12 -4.64 -2.33
C ARG A 468 19.78 -5.17 -3.58
N ALA A 469 19.76 -6.49 -3.75
CA ALA A 469 20.03 -7.17 -5.00
C ALA A 469 18.77 -7.92 -5.43
N GLU A 470 18.34 -7.71 -6.67
CA GLU A 470 17.16 -8.34 -7.24
C GLU A 470 17.46 -8.93 -8.61
N ALA A 471 16.91 -10.12 -8.88
CA ALA A 471 16.87 -10.74 -10.19
C ALA A 471 15.43 -11.12 -10.50
N ALA A 472 14.90 -10.63 -11.62
CA ALA A 472 13.57 -10.96 -12.10
C ALA A 472 13.63 -11.58 -13.50
N TYR A 473 12.78 -12.59 -13.72
CA TYR A 473 12.59 -13.24 -15.01
C TYR A 473 11.11 -13.19 -15.40
N GLU A 474 10.84 -12.66 -16.57
CA GLU A 474 9.51 -12.65 -17.18
C GLU A 474 9.50 -13.54 -18.42
N HIS A 475 8.48 -14.41 -18.51
CA HIS A 475 8.17 -15.15 -19.72
C HIS A 475 6.73 -14.89 -20.17
N ARG A 476 6.55 -14.49 -21.42
CA ARG A 476 5.25 -14.19 -22.04
C ARG A 476 4.84 -15.30 -23.01
N PHE A 477 3.61 -15.76 -22.92
CA PHE A 477 3.04 -16.79 -23.78
C PHE A 477 1.63 -16.37 -24.22
N GLY A 478 1.50 -15.93 -25.48
CA GLY A 478 0.24 -15.39 -26.00
C GLY A 478 -0.23 -14.18 -25.19
N ALA A 479 -1.43 -14.27 -24.60
CA ALA A 479 -1.97 -13.24 -23.70
C ALA A 479 -1.63 -13.49 -22.22
N GLY A 480 -0.83 -14.51 -21.91
CA GLY A 480 -0.40 -14.86 -20.55
C GLY A 480 1.04 -14.46 -20.25
N SER A 481 1.39 -14.51 -18.97
CA SER A 481 2.76 -14.26 -18.51
C SER A 481 3.03 -14.91 -17.15
N VAL A 482 4.29 -15.22 -16.89
CA VAL A 482 4.81 -15.55 -15.58
C VAL A 482 5.98 -14.62 -15.28
N VAL A 483 6.01 -14.08 -14.06
CA VAL A 483 7.13 -13.27 -13.55
C VAL A 483 7.61 -13.92 -12.26
N LEU A 484 8.91 -14.19 -12.19
CA LEU A 484 9.58 -14.68 -10.99
C LEU A 484 10.62 -13.65 -10.55
N THR A 485 10.57 -13.23 -9.28
CA THR A 485 11.51 -12.26 -8.72
C THR A 485 12.16 -12.84 -7.48
N ALA A 486 13.48 -12.85 -7.44
CA ALA A 486 14.26 -13.19 -6.25
C ALA A 486 14.96 -11.92 -5.74
N ARG A 487 14.81 -11.62 -4.46
CA ARG A 487 15.35 -10.41 -3.83
C ARG A 487 16.11 -10.77 -2.56
N ARG A 488 17.22 -10.09 -2.33
CA ARG A 488 17.95 -10.13 -1.07
C ARG A 488 18.27 -8.73 -0.61
N GLU A 489 18.00 -8.50 0.67
CA GLU A 489 18.27 -7.24 1.34
C GLU A 489 19.22 -7.46 2.50
N TRP A 490 20.25 -6.62 2.59
CA TRP A 490 21.15 -6.50 3.73
C TRP A 490 20.85 -5.16 4.39
N ILE A 491 20.27 -5.21 5.58
CA ILE A 491 19.76 -4.05 6.32
C ILE A 491 20.76 -3.71 7.40
N SER A 492 21.11 -2.45 7.52
CA SER A 492 21.87 -1.87 8.63
C SER A 492 20.98 -0.93 9.41
N ASP A 493 21.12 -0.95 10.72
CA ASP A 493 20.36 -0.13 11.66
C ASP A 493 18.84 -0.33 11.52
N LEU A 494 18.44 -1.63 11.38
CA LEU A 494 17.03 -2.03 11.26
C LEU A 494 16.19 -1.34 12.33
N VAL A 495 15.12 -0.69 11.92
CA VAL A 495 14.12 -0.07 12.78
C VAL A 495 13.09 -1.12 13.19
N ASP A 496 13.03 -1.45 14.49
CA ASP A 496 12.13 -2.46 15.07
C ASP A 496 11.92 -2.15 16.57
N GLN A 497 11.19 -2.97 17.28
CA GLN A 497 10.88 -2.79 18.70
C GLN A 497 12.15 -2.87 19.58
N LEU A 498 12.31 -1.89 20.45
CA LEU A 498 13.47 -1.72 21.34
C LEU A 498 13.00 -1.25 22.73
N PRO A 499 13.62 -1.73 23.84
CA PRO A 499 13.40 -1.15 25.17
C PRO A 499 13.82 0.33 25.24
N ILE A 500 12.89 1.20 25.60
CA ILE A 500 13.16 2.61 25.89
C ILE A 500 13.14 2.83 27.40
N PHE A 501 14.25 3.31 27.94
CA PHE A 501 14.38 3.63 29.36
C PHE A 501 14.06 5.12 29.58
N ALA A 502 12.96 5.42 30.25
CA ALA A 502 12.56 6.76 30.58
C ALA A 502 12.00 6.82 32.02
N ASP A 503 12.35 7.86 32.78
CA ASP A 503 11.84 8.15 34.12
C ASP A 503 11.91 6.99 35.13
N GLY A 504 12.89 6.09 34.94
CA GLY A 504 13.10 4.91 35.80
C GLY A 504 12.21 3.72 35.48
N ALA A 505 11.43 3.80 34.39
CA ALA A 505 10.62 2.72 33.83
C ALA A 505 11.15 2.28 32.46
N ILE A 506 10.65 1.13 31.99
CA ILE A 506 10.97 0.57 30.69
C ILE A 506 9.67 0.55 29.87
N TYR A 507 9.75 1.08 28.67
CA TYR A 507 8.61 1.18 27.75
C TYR A 507 8.92 0.45 26.45
N ASP A 508 7.90 -0.06 25.79
CA ASP A 508 7.99 -0.42 24.39
C ASP A 508 8.23 0.84 23.56
N GLY A 509 9.07 0.75 22.54
CA GLY A 509 9.30 1.83 21.59
C GLY A 509 9.99 1.30 20.34
N VAL A 510 10.07 2.14 19.33
CA VAL A 510 10.74 1.83 18.06
C VAL A 510 12.17 2.34 18.11
N GLY A 511 13.13 1.54 17.65
CA GLY A 511 14.54 1.94 17.64
C GLY A 511 15.41 1.11 16.72
N ASN A 512 16.68 1.48 16.61
CA ASN A 512 17.63 0.78 15.75
C ASN A 512 18.20 -0.43 16.47
N ILE A 513 17.87 -1.65 15.99
CA ILE A 513 18.28 -2.92 16.62
C ILE A 513 19.49 -3.57 15.96
N GLY A 514 20.18 -2.87 15.04
CA GLY A 514 21.38 -3.34 14.36
C GLY A 514 21.12 -3.96 12.99
N SER A 515 21.93 -4.95 12.61
CA SER A 515 21.87 -5.50 11.25
C SER A 515 20.87 -6.62 11.11
N ALA A 516 20.22 -6.67 9.94
CA ALA A 516 19.29 -7.72 9.56
C ALA A 516 19.47 -8.13 8.09
N ARG A 517 18.78 -9.21 7.73
CA ARG A 517 18.73 -9.68 6.34
C ARG A 517 17.34 -10.18 6.02
N ARG A 518 16.87 -9.89 4.80
CA ARG A 518 15.62 -10.42 4.23
C ARG A 518 15.91 -11.09 2.89
N ASP A 519 15.38 -12.28 2.69
CA ASP A 519 15.34 -13.00 1.42
C ASP A 519 13.88 -13.13 1.00
N GLU A 520 13.57 -12.79 -0.25
CA GLU A 520 12.20 -12.81 -0.78
C GLU A 520 12.18 -13.49 -2.15
N LEU A 521 11.15 -14.32 -2.36
CA LEU A 521 10.81 -14.91 -3.65
C LEU A 521 9.37 -14.55 -3.98
N GLU A 522 9.16 -13.90 -5.11
CA GLU A 522 7.85 -13.48 -5.61
C GLU A 522 7.55 -14.18 -6.93
N ALA A 523 6.32 -14.64 -7.11
CA ALA A 523 5.80 -15.22 -8.34
C ALA A 523 4.47 -14.56 -8.70
N SER A 524 4.33 -14.10 -9.95
CA SER A 524 3.08 -13.58 -10.51
C SER A 524 2.75 -14.34 -11.79
N LEU A 525 1.52 -14.82 -11.90
CA LEU A 525 1.01 -15.58 -13.04
C LEU A 525 -0.24 -14.92 -13.58
N LYS A 526 -0.30 -14.74 -14.90
CA LYS A 526 -1.52 -14.47 -15.68
C LYS A 526 -1.69 -15.59 -16.69
N LEU A 527 -2.76 -16.37 -16.58
CA LEU A 527 -2.99 -17.56 -17.37
C LEU A 527 -4.39 -17.52 -18.01
N PRO A 528 -4.52 -17.06 -19.27
CA PRO A 528 -5.71 -17.28 -20.05
C PRO A 528 -5.88 -18.78 -20.36
N LEU A 529 -7.08 -19.31 -20.16
CA LEU A 529 -7.37 -20.74 -20.33
C LEU A 529 -7.96 -21.09 -21.70
N ASP A 530 -7.93 -20.16 -22.66
CA ASP A 530 -8.45 -20.37 -24.03
C ASP A 530 -7.85 -21.61 -24.73
N ALA A 531 -6.54 -21.81 -24.55
CA ALA A 531 -5.82 -22.97 -25.11
C ALA A 531 -6.21 -24.30 -24.46
N ALA A 532 -6.74 -24.27 -23.25
CA ALA A 532 -7.29 -25.43 -22.57
C ALA A 532 -8.76 -25.66 -22.91
N GLY A 533 -9.34 -24.87 -23.86
CA GLY A 533 -10.73 -24.97 -24.30
C GLY A 533 -11.71 -24.18 -23.42
N LEU A 534 -11.25 -23.51 -22.38
CA LEU A 534 -12.05 -22.65 -21.50
C LEU A 534 -11.94 -21.20 -22.00
N LYS A 535 -12.80 -20.85 -22.96
CA LYS A 535 -12.79 -19.53 -23.58
C LYS A 535 -13.11 -18.43 -22.60
N ASP A 536 -12.37 -17.30 -22.68
CA ASP A 536 -12.59 -16.09 -21.93
C ASP A 536 -12.48 -16.29 -20.39
N VAL A 537 -11.75 -17.35 -19.97
CA VAL A 537 -11.39 -17.60 -18.57
C VAL A 537 -9.96 -17.14 -18.34
N LEU A 538 -9.77 -16.29 -17.36
CA LEU A 538 -8.46 -15.82 -16.90
C LEU A 538 -8.22 -16.23 -15.44
N VAL A 539 -7.10 -16.89 -15.20
CA VAL A 539 -6.58 -17.13 -13.84
C VAL A 539 -5.41 -16.19 -13.60
N THR A 540 -5.42 -15.51 -12.44
CA THR A 540 -4.27 -14.77 -11.95
C THR A 540 -3.87 -15.31 -10.59
N ALA A 541 -2.57 -15.40 -10.34
CA ALA A 541 -2.04 -15.81 -9.05
C ALA A 541 -0.81 -14.97 -8.72
N ASP A 542 -0.76 -14.45 -7.50
CA ASP A 542 0.41 -13.80 -6.93
C ASP A 542 0.78 -14.52 -5.65
N ALA A 543 2.07 -14.77 -5.45
CA ALA A 543 2.59 -15.40 -4.23
C ALA A 543 3.92 -14.75 -3.87
N THR A 544 4.12 -14.51 -2.58
CA THR A 544 5.38 -13.99 -2.02
C THR A 544 5.78 -14.87 -0.83
N ALA A 545 7.01 -15.35 -0.84
CA ALA A 545 7.62 -16.08 0.27
C ALA A 545 8.79 -15.26 0.82
N ARG A 546 8.78 -14.96 2.13
CA ARG A 546 9.82 -14.16 2.82
C ARG A 546 10.49 -14.94 3.92
N ARG A 547 11.76 -14.69 4.08
CA ARG A 547 12.54 -15.16 5.21
C ARG A 547 13.48 -14.07 5.67
N SER A 548 13.24 -13.54 6.87
CA SER A 548 14.10 -12.53 7.47
C SER A 548 14.81 -13.04 8.72
N ARG A 549 15.86 -12.33 9.12
CA ARG A 549 16.63 -12.61 10.33
C ARG A 549 17.16 -11.30 10.92
N ALA A 550 16.86 -11.09 12.19
CA ALA A 550 17.40 -10.02 13.03
C ALA A 550 17.81 -10.60 14.38
N THR A 551 18.57 -9.87 15.18
CA THR A 551 18.85 -10.21 16.57
C THR A 551 17.86 -9.48 17.48
N ASP A 552 17.17 -10.21 18.34
CA ASP A 552 16.22 -9.66 19.30
C ASP A 552 16.97 -8.89 20.40
N PRO A 553 16.67 -7.60 20.62
CA PRO A 553 17.38 -6.82 21.65
C PRO A 553 17.05 -7.25 23.10
N SER A 554 15.88 -7.88 23.31
CA SER A 554 15.46 -8.30 24.65
C SER A 554 16.01 -9.67 25.05
N THR A 555 16.32 -10.55 24.08
CA THR A 555 16.73 -11.95 24.36
C THR A 555 18.13 -12.27 23.82
N GLY A 556 18.67 -11.50 22.89
CA GLY A 556 19.89 -11.81 22.15
C GLY A 556 19.74 -12.94 21.13
N GLU A 557 18.57 -13.54 20.98
CA GLU A 557 18.31 -14.63 20.06
C GLU A 557 18.04 -14.15 18.63
N ARG A 558 18.24 -15.05 17.66
CA ARG A 558 17.87 -14.74 16.26
C ARG A 558 16.39 -14.98 16.04
N ARG A 559 15.71 -13.99 15.49
CA ARG A 559 14.30 -14.04 15.12
C ARG A 559 14.04 -13.49 13.73
N ARG A 560 12.81 -13.60 13.22
CA ARG A 560 12.36 -12.85 12.05
C ARG A 560 12.20 -11.36 12.41
N ILE A 561 12.22 -10.48 11.43
CA ILE A 561 11.87 -9.06 11.57
C ILE A 561 10.40 -9.00 11.99
N SER A 562 10.07 -8.04 12.87
CA SER A 562 8.67 -7.82 13.27
C SER A 562 7.79 -7.49 12.07
N LYS A 563 6.56 -7.97 12.09
CA LYS A 563 5.53 -7.79 11.04
C LYS A 563 5.87 -8.38 9.66
N ASP A 564 7.00 -9.07 9.50
CA ASP A 564 7.26 -9.82 8.27
C ASP A 564 6.28 -10.99 8.15
N VAL A 565 5.46 -10.99 7.09
CA VAL A 565 4.57 -12.10 6.72
C VAL A 565 5.35 -13.12 5.90
N PRO A 566 5.55 -14.38 6.37
CA PRO A 566 6.37 -15.35 5.67
C PRO A 566 5.82 -15.80 4.31
N ILE A 567 4.50 -15.89 4.21
CA ILE A 567 3.82 -16.34 2.99
C ILE A 567 2.57 -15.50 2.78
N GLU A 568 2.48 -14.85 1.62
CA GLU A 568 1.30 -14.19 1.12
C GLU A 568 0.95 -14.80 -0.22
N ALA A 569 -0.31 -15.17 -0.45
CA ALA A 569 -0.73 -15.61 -1.77
C ALA A 569 -2.20 -15.32 -2.01
N LYS A 570 -2.51 -14.97 -3.26
CA LYS A 570 -3.87 -14.79 -3.75
C LYS A 570 -4.02 -15.40 -5.13
N ILE A 571 -5.17 -16.01 -5.36
CA ILE A 571 -5.56 -16.58 -6.64
C ILE A 571 -6.91 -15.99 -7.01
N SER A 572 -7.05 -15.52 -8.24
CA SER A 572 -8.32 -15.03 -8.76
C SER A 572 -8.65 -15.73 -10.07
N LEU A 573 -9.93 -15.99 -10.28
CA LEU A 573 -10.47 -16.50 -11.51
C LEU A 573 -11.58 -15.56 -11.98
N THR A 574 -11.56 -15.20 -13.26
CA THR A 574 -12.65 -14.46 -13.91
C THR A 574 -13.06 -15.18 -15.19
N HIS A 575 -14.35 -15.19 -15.45
CA HIS A 575 -14.94 -15.75 -16.68
C HIS A 575 -15.90 -14.73 -17.29
N ASP A 576 -15.57 -14.26 -18.48
CA ASP A 576 -16.40 -13.38 -19.26
C ASP A 576 -17.36 -14.20 -20.14
N LEU A 577 -18.64 -13.84 -20.16
CA LEU A 577 -19.71 -14.45 -20.93
C LEU A 577 -20.38 -13.38 -21.81
N PRO A 578 -19.72 -12.91 -22.89
CA PRO A 578 -20.17 -11.75 -23.67
C PRO A 578 -21.57 -11.91 -24.25
N ALA A 579 -21.93 -13.13 -24.68
CA ALA A 579 -23.25 -13.41 -25.23
C ALA A 579 -24.40 -13.20 -24.22
N TRP A 580 -24.12 -13.25 -22.94
CA TRP A 580 -25.08 -13.04 -21.85
C TRP A 580 -24.90 -11.72 -21.15
N HIS A 581 -23.96 -10.90 -21.58
CA HIS A 581 -23.56 -9.65 -20.88
C HIS A 581 -23.18 -9.89 -19.42
N LEU A 582 -22.62 -11.05 -19.11
CA LEU A 582 -22.26 -11.46 -17.77
C LEU A 582 -20.75 -11.65 -17.65
N ARG A 583 -20.26 -11.35 -16.47
CA ARG A 583 -18.94 -11.74 -15.97
C ARG A 583 -19.11 -12.27 -14.56
N TRP A 584 -18.45 -13.35 -14.23
CA TRP A 584 -18.37 -13.82 -12.86
C TRP A 584 -16.95 -14.17 -12.48
N GLY A 585 -16.68 -14.25 -11.21
CA GLY A 585 -15.35 -14.59 -10.74
C GLY A 585 -15.29 -14.78 -9.26
N GLY A 586 -14.10 -15.18 -8.84
CA GLY A 586 -13.78 -15.34 -7.42
C GLY A 586 -12.34 -15.03 -7.14
N ARG A 587 -12.07 -14.72 -5.87
CA ARG A 587 -10.74 -14.47 -5.34
C ARG A 587 -10.58 -15.26 -4.04
N PHE A 588 -9.51 -16.01 -3.95
CA PHE A 588 -9.09 -16.70 -2.74
C PHE A 588 -7.77 -16.09 -2.26
N VAL A 589 -7.72 -15.78 -0.97
CA VAL A 589 -6.52 -15.27 -0.27
C VAL A 589 -6.18 -16.30 0.79
N VAL A 590 -4.92 -16.72 0.86
CA VAL A 590 -4.44 -17.63 1.90
C VAL A 590 -4.36 -16.93 3.25
N ALA A 591 -4.35 -17.70 4.32
CA ALA A 591 -4.13 -17.14 5.66
C ALA A 591 -2.76 -16.49 5.77
N GLU A 592 -2.72 -15.35 6.44
CA GLU A 592 -1.52 -14.57 6.69
C GLU A 592 -1.22 -14.57 8.19
N GLU A 593 0.06 -14.62 8.54
CA GLU A 593 0.51 -14.57 9.94
C GLU A 593 1.70 -13.64 10.06
N GLU A 594 1.59 -12.67 10.93
CA GLU A 594 2.70 -11.81 11.32
C GLU A 594 3.01 -11.90 12.81
N ARG A 595 4.21 -11.46 13.21
CA ARG A 595 4.63 -11.41 14.62
C ARG A 595 5.34 -10.12 14.91
N SER A 596 5.00 -9.54 16.06
CA SER A 596 5.71 -8.43 16.66
C SER A 596 6.42 -8.87 17.94
N PHE A 597 7.67 -8.46 18.09
CA PHE A 597 8.51 -8.85 19.22
C PHE A 597 8.76 -7.62 20.08
N LYS A 598 7.84 -7.34 21.00
CA LYS A 598 7.93 -6.25 21.96
C LYS A 598 8.77 -6.66 23.18
N ILE A 599 8.97 -5.79 24.12
CA ILE A 599 9.84 -6.04 25.28
C ILE A 599 9.27 -7.12 26.18
N GLU A 600 8.00 -6.98 26.55
CA GLU A 600 7.30 -7.83 27.51
C GLU A 600 6.33 -8.80 26.84
N GLU A 601 6.22 -8.77 25.51
CA GLU A 601 5.30 -9.65 24.80
C GLU A 601 5.79 -10.08 23.42
N ILE A 602 5.28 -11.22 22.98
CA ILE A 602 5.28 -11.63 21.58
C ILE A 602 3.83 -11.61 21.11
N GLU A 603 3.54 -10.75 20.15
CA GLU A 603 2.23 -10.70 19.53
C GLU A 603 2.25 -11.46 18.21
N THR A 604 1.26 -12.30 17.98
CA THR A 604 1.05 -12.99 16.69
C THR A 604 -0.35 -12.64 16.21
N GLU A 605 -0.43 -12.07 15.02
CA GLU A 605 -1.68 -11.79 14.34
C GLU A 605 -1.84 -12.74 13.17
N ARG A 606 -3.05 -13.27 13.01
CA ARG A 606 -3.39 -14.17 11.92
C ARG A 606 -4.74 -13.78 11.34
N LEU A 607 -4.75 -13.50 10.04
CA LEU A 607 -5.97 -13.41 9.23
C LEU A 607 -6.19 -14.77 8.55
N GLY A 608 -7.35 -15.36 8.74
CA GLY A 608 -7.69 -16.64 8.12
C GLY A 608 -7.91 -16.53 6.62
N GLU A 609 -8.08 -17.68 5.97
CA GLU A 609 -8.31 -17.76 4.52
C GLU A 609 -9.62 -17.05 4.13
N ARG A 610 -9.62 -16.30 3.01
CA ARG A 610 -10.78 -15.56 2.53
C ARG A 610 -11.16 -15.94 1.12
N LEU A 611 -12.44 -16.25 0.91
CA LEU A 611 -13.06 -16.47 -0.40
C LEU A 611 -14.07 -15.36 -0.68
N ASP A 612 -13.90 -14.68 -1.80
CA ASP A 612 -14.82 -13.69 -2.35
C ASP A 612 -15.32 -14.15 -3.70
N LEU A 613 -16.63 -13.98 -3.99
CA LEU A 613 -17.26 -14.28 -5.27
C LEU A 613 -18.06 -13.08 -5.76
N PHE A 614 -18.20 -12.95 -7.07
CA PHE A 614 -19.05 -11.94 -7.68
C PHE A 614 -19.69 -12.39 -8.97
N VAL A 615 -20.80 -11.75 -9.30
CA VAL A 615 -21.45 -11.79 -10.63
C VAL A 615 -21.73 -10.36 -11.06
N GLU A 616 -21.38 -10.04 -12.29
CA GLU A 616 -21.50 -8.71 -12.87
C GLU A 616 -22.31 -8.80 -14.16
N TYR A 617 -23.35 -7.97 -14.27
CA TYR A 617 -24.21 -7.85 -15.44
C TYR A 617 -24.01 -6.49 -16.10
N LYS A 618 -23.72 -6.50 -17.40
CA LYS A 618 -23.47 -5.30 -18.22
C LYS A 618 -24.49 -5.25 -19.37
N PRO A 619 -25.71 -4.76 -19.11
CA PRO A 619 -26.75 -4.71 -20.13
C PRO A 619 -26.34 -3.91 -21.37
N ASP A 620 -25.51 -2.90 -21.19
CA ASP A 620 -24.87 -2.09 -22.23
C ASP A 620 -23.53 -1.50 -21.73
N ALA A 621 -22.85 -0.74 -22.58
CA ALA A 621 -21.57 -0.11 -22.26
C ALA A 621 -21.63 0.95 -21.17
N ARG A 622 -22.83 1.36 -20.72
CA ARG A 622 -23.04 2.42 -19.74
C ARG A 622 -23.33 1.90 -18.34
N TRP A 623 -23.94 0.72 -18.21
CA TRP A 623 -24.37 0.17 -16.96
C TRP A 623 -23.54 -1.04 -16.55
N THR A 624 -23.21 -1.09 -15.27
CA THR A 624 -22.64 -2.26 -14.60
C THR A 624 -23.39 -2.49 -13.31
N ILE A 625 -23.94 -3.68 -13.14
CA ILE A 625 -24.60 -4.13 -11.92
C ILE A 625 -23.84 -5.34 -11.41
N ARG A 626 -23.28 -5.23 -10.22
CA ARG A 626 -22.45 -6.28 -9.61
C ARG A 626 -23.05 -6.72 -8.29
N LEU A 627 -23.31 -8.01 -8.17
CA LEU A 627 -23.59 -8.67 -6.91
C LEU A 627 -22.32 -9.33 -6.42
N PHE A 628 -22.06 -9.23 -5.14
CA PHE A 628 -20.87 -9.85 -4.54
C PHE A 628 -21.18 -10.47 -3.17
N GLY A 629 -20.44 -11.54 -2.86
CA GLY A 629 -20.34 -12.12 -1.54
C GLY A 629 -18.87 -12.15 -1.14
N ARG A 630 -18.55 -11.66 0.04
CA ARG A 630 -17.18 -11.59 0.55
C ARG A 630 -17.06 -12.34 1.86
N ASN A 631 -15.81 -12.74 2.18
CA ASN A 631 -15.49 -13.52 3.35
C ASN A 631 -16.38 -14.78 3.49
N LEU A 632 -16.61 -15.50 2.39
CA LEU A 632 -17.50 -16.67 2.37
C LEU A 632 -16.97 -17.84 3.22
N THR A 633 -15.70 -17.86 3.54
CA THR A 633 -15.03 -18.77 4.46
C THR A 633 -15.35 -18.48 5.94
N ASP A 634 -15.93 -17.31 6.25
CA ASP A 634 -16.15 -16.83 7.61
C ASP A 634 -14.84 -16.75 8.41
N SER A 635 -13.83 -16.21 7.76
CA SER A 635 -12.48 -16.05 8.28
C SER A 635 -12.46 -15.31 9.62
N ALA A 636 -11.58 -15.74 10.53
CA ALA A 636 -11.34 -15.06 11.79
C ALA A 636 -10.08 -14.21 11.71
N ALA A 637 -10.09 -13.07 12.38
CA ALA A 637 -8.91 -12.34 12.81
C ALA A 637 -8.54 -12.82 14.22
N GLU A 638 -7.37 -13.44 14.35
CA GLU A 638 -6.86 -13.99 15.61
C GLU A 638 -5.64 -13.17 16.04
N ARG A 639 -5.62 -12.71 17.29
CA ARG A 639 -4.44 -12.10 17.92
C ARG A 639 -4.08 -12.89 19.17
N THR A 640 -2.86 -13.43 19.19
CA THR A 640 -2.28 -14.13 20.33
C THR A 640 -1.16 -13.28 20.92
N ARG A 641 -1.21 -13.02 22.21
CA ARG A 641 -0.17 -12.28 22.96
C ARG A 641 0.40 -13.18 24.04
N ASP A 642 1.69 -13.49 23.95
CA ASP A 642 2.46 -14.15 24.98
C ASP A 642 3.10 -13.09 25.87
N ILE A 643 2.58 -12.85 27.06
CA ILE A 643 2.95 -11.78 27.97
C ILE A 643 3.86 -12.29 29.06
N TYR A 644 4.90 -11.54 29.36
CA TYR A 644 5.92 -11.80 30.37
C TYR A 644 5.79 -10.81 31.52
N THR A 645 6.47 -11.08 32.65
CA THR A 645 6.43 -10.21 33.83
C THR A 645 7.41 -9.04 33.76
N GLY A 646 8.14 -8.89 32.67
CA GLY A 646 9.14 -7.89 32.39
C GLY A 646 9.88 -8.25 31.09
N ILE A 647 11.14 -7.82 30.93
CA ILE A 647 11.94 -8.08 29.71
C ILE A 647 11.96 -9.59 29.40
N ARG A 648 11.58 -9.99 28.20
CA ARG A 648 11.37 -11.39 27.77
C ARG A 648 12.56 -12.31 28.03
N GLY A 649 13.79 -11.82 27.92
CA GLY A 649 15.00 -12.61 28.17
C GLY A 649 15.24 -12.94 29.63
N ASP A 650 14.78 -12.09 30.54
CA ASP A 650 15.12 -12.12 31.96
C ASP A 650 13.91 -12.37 32.88
N SER A 651 12.69 -12.49 32.32
CA SER A 651 11.47 -12.58 33.10
C SER A 651 10.65 -13.84 32.81
N ALA A 652 9.77 -14.19 33.76
CA ALA A 652 8.90 -15.35 33.62
C ALA A 652 7.70 -15.05 32.70
N PHE A 653 7.25 -16.07 31.99
CA PHE A 653 5.98 -16.03 31.28
C PHE A 653 4.84 -15.79 32.28
N ARG A 654 3.96 -14.82 31.97
CA ARG A 654 2.85 -14.41 32.83
C ARG A 654 1.54 -15.07 32.40
N TYR A 655 1.14 -14.85 31.14
CA TYR A 655 -0.04 -15.48 30.55
C TYR A 655 -0.04 -15.36 29.02
N ARG A 656 -0.86 -16.19 28.37
CA ARG A 656 -1.23 -16.05 26.96
C ARG A 656 -2.62 -15.45 26.86
N GLU A 657 -2.77 -14.37 26.09
CA GLU A 657 -4.07 -13.82 25.70
C GLU A 657 -4.37 -14.22 24.25
N VAL A 658 -5.57 -14.72 24.01
CA VAL A 658 -6.06 -15.06 22.66
C VAL A 658 -7.34 -14.29 22.40
N ARG A 659 -7.30 -13.40 21.40
CA ARG A 659 -8.45 -12.69 20.87
C ARG A 659 -8.82 -13.31 19.53
N THR A 660 -10.08 -13.70 19.37
CA THR A 660 -10.63 -14.19 18.10
C THR A 660 -11.83 -13.35 17.73
N LEU A 661 -11.81 -12.70 16.57
CA LEU A 661 -12.91 -11.91 16.05
C LEU A 661 -13.37 -12.47 14.70
N ARG A 662 -14.67 -12.36 14.42
CA ARG A 662 -15.27 -12.70 13.13
C ARG A 662 -16.19 -11.59 12.68
N SER A 663 -15.84 -10.95 11.56
CA SER A 663 -16.70 -9.97 10.89
C SER A 663 -17.91 -10.64 10.20
N GLY A 664 -17.84 -11.95 9.97
CA GLY A 664 -18.86 -12.73 9.32
C GLY A 664 -18.82 -12.64 7.79
N ARG A 665 -19.68 -13.43 7.15
CA ARG A 665 -19.93 -13.34 5.72
C ARG A 665 -20.78 -12.12 5.42
N TYR A 666 -20.48 -11.44 4.33
CA TYR A 666 -21.28 -10.30 3.90
C TYR A 666 -21.52 -10.29 2.40
N ALA A 667 -22.58 -9.64 1.97
CA ALA A 667 -22.95 -9.56 0.58
C ALA A 667 -23.39 -8.14 0.22
N GLY A 668 -23.27 -7.77 -1.02
CA GLY A 668 -23.66 -6.43 -1.45
C GLY A 668 -23.98 -6.34 -2.93
N ILE A 669 -24.44 -5.16 -3.28
CA ILE A 669 -24.75 -4.76 -4.65
C ILE A 669 -24.01 -3.45 -4.96
N ASN A 670 -23.43 -3.40 -6.15
CA ASN A 670 -22.83 -2.20 -6.71
C ASN A 670 -23.50 -1.90 -8.06
N ILE A 671 -23.91 -0.68 -8.25
CA ILE A 671 -24.54 -0.19 -9.48
C ILE A 671 -23.73 1.01 -9.97
N GLN A 672 -23.27 0.95 -11.21
CA GLN A 672 -22.52 2.02 -11.84
C GLN A 672 -23.17 2.41 -13.15
N ARG A 673 -23.16 3.71 -13.41
CA ARG A 673 -23.60 4.28 -14.68
C ARG A 673 -22.59 5.29 -15.20
N SER A 674 -22.07 5.05 -16.40
CA SER A 674 -21.25 6.00 -17.15
C SER A 674 -22.10 6.78 -18.14
N PHE A 675 -21.75 8.04 -18.40
CA PHE A 675 -22.41 8.91 -19.38
C PHE A 675 -21.39 9.80 -20.08
N GLY A 676 -21.69 10.22 -21.31
CA GLY A 676 -20.75 10.94 -22.16
C GLY A 676 -19.66 10.02 -22.70
N GLY A 677 -19.04 10.32 -23.83
CA GLY A 677 -18.03 9.49 -24.50
C GLY A 677 -18.34 9.26 -25.95
#